data_c0fe2299145a9992d287708a5ac4e894
#
_entry.id   c0fe2299145a9992d287708a5ac4e894
#
_cell.length_a   1.000
_cell.length_b   1.000
_cell.length_c   1.000
_cell.angle_alpha   90.00
_cell.angle_beta   90.00
_cell.angle_gamma   90.00
#
_symmetry.space_group_name_H-M   'P 1'
#
loop_
_entity.id
_entity.type
_entity.pdbx_description
1 polymer ?
#
loop_
_entity_poly.entity_id
_entity_poly.type
_entity_poly.pdbx_seq_one_letter_code
_entity_poly.pdbx_strand_id
1 'polypeptide(L)'
;MAPRRAVRLSLKTPTHAVCVAGVETLVDVRSDVPKGAKTFGVSGSSRVEIFMVYDPSRVTEPTGKARWPLDADVDVVVSVDTVSKDLNDLKVKVSYFGEQEGRALGHSELYLTGVDVSLDVDTGRTGRVKRNHGDKKTWRWGPEGYGAVLLVNCDRDHRRSTGPDLANSQLMALDDLQDMSLMLLSCNGPDALFDGHKLVLNLPSSDSRRVAVFCARGGSSLSDYKQVLGPWHPSYEVERQPGEQEIWFHVEGLAFPDADFLGLVSLSVSLVDRRALPEVTLFTDTVTFRVAPWIMTPNTQPPEELYVCSVVDAHGSNDKFIEDMSYLALKAKCKLVICPRVENRNDRWIQDEMEFGYIEAPHKSFPVVFDSPRNRGLRDFPYKKLLGPDFGYVTREILSAGPSNLDSFGNLDVSPPVSVGGMEYPLGRILVGSSFPKSGGRRMTKVVRDFLQAQQVQAPVELYSDWLSVGHVDEFLSFVPTSDRKGFRLLLASPSACLKLFQEKREQGYGEAAQFDGLKYKKNISINEILEDRHLRSDSLHVQKCIDWNRDVLKRELGLAESDIVDVPQLFSMTGSYATAFFPDMVGAGGVLALINPAADKQVSSGDLTWEGPSDAIGAGLAKVPTSPVGKDAG
;
A
#
# COMPACT_ATOMS: atom_id res chain seq x y z
N MET A 1 14.85 23.35 9.84
CA MET A 1 13.85 24.38 9.48
C MET A 1 14.46 25.27 8.43
N ALA A 2 13.81 25.46 7.26
CA ALA A 2 14.24 26.47 6.31
C ALA A 2 14.18 27.84 6.99
N PRO A 3 15.11 28.79 6.69
CA PRO A 3 15.10 30.10 7.30
C PRO A 3 13.77 30.80 6.96
N ARG A 4 13.00 31.21 7.99
CA ARG A 4 11.77 31.99 7.80
C ARG A 4 12.14 33.28 7.09
N ARG A 5 11.57 33.54 5.92
CA ARG A 5 11.80 34.77 5.18
C ARG A 5 11.18 35.93 5.94
N ALA A 6 11.98 36.93 6.27
CA ALA A 6 11.50 38.17 6.88
C ALA A 6 11.10 39.19 5.79
N VAL A 7 9.96 39.82 5.96
CA VAL A 7 9.53 40.97 5.16
C VAL A 7 10.28 42.19 5.64
N ARG A 8 11.19 42.73 4.80
CA ARG A 8 11.98 43.93 5.12
C ARG A 8 11.15 45.19 4.91
N LEU A 9 11.09 46.02 5.93
CA LEU A 9 10.41 47.30 5.88
C LEU A 9 11.28 48.39 5.26
N SER A 10 10.66 49.46 4.69
CA SER A 10 11.34 50.65 4.23
C SER A 10 10.74 51.91 4.89
N LEU A 11 11.62 52.86 5.23
CA LEU A 11 11.22 54.19 5.70
C LEU A 11 10.76 55.12 4.56
N LYS A 12 11.19 54.83 3.33
CA LYS A 12 11.01 55.72 2.19
C LYS A 12 9.72 55.43 1.40
N THR A 13 9.38 54.14 1.31
CA THR A 13 8.22 53.66 0.52
C THR A 13 7.45 52.62 1.29
N PRO A 14 6.12 52.57 1.16
CA PRO A 14 5.34 51.49 1.71
C PRO A 14 5.84 50.12 1.21
N THR A 15 5.88 49.15 2.11
CA THR A 15 6.19 47.75 1.78
C THR A 15 4.89 47.01 1.52
N HIS A 16 4.89 46.09 0.56
CA HIS A 16 3.76 45.24 0.24
C HIS A 16 4.14 43.77 0.37
N ALA A 17 3.29 42.98 1.03
CA ALA A 17 3.52 41.56 1.19
C ALA A 17 2.23 40.74 1.14
N VAL A 18 2.37 39.48 0.80
CA VAL A 18 1.29 38.49 0.81
C VAL A 18 1.46 37.61 2.05
N CYS A 19 0.38 37.42 2.79
CA CYS A 19 0.30 36.53 3.95
C CYS A 19 -0.72 35.44 3.69
N VAL A 20 -0.35 34.21 3.98
CA VAL A 20 -1.31 33.10 3.94
C VAL A 20 -2.06 33.04 5.28
N ALA A 21 -3.37 32.96 5.24
CA ALA A 21 -4.22 32.96 6.44
C ALA A 21 -3.82 31.83 7.40
N GLY A 22 -3.71 32.18 8.69
CA GLY A 22 -3.27 31.26 9.73
C GLY A 22 -1.76 30.96 9.71
N VAL A 23 -0.98 31.58 8.81
CA VAL A 23 0.48 31.38 8.75
C VAL A 23 1.23 32.61 9.23
N GLU A 24 2.17 32.41 10.13
CA GLU A 24 3.00 33.47 10.69
C GLU A 24 4.01 34.01 9.66
N THR A 25 4.07 35.34 9.53
CA THR A 25 5.01 36.06 8.67
C THR A 25 5.95 36.92 9.52
N LEU A 26 7.25 36.70 9.41
CA LEU A 26 8.26 37.48 10.11
C LEU A 26 8.44 38.84 9.44
N VAL A 27 8.47 39.91 10.23
CA VAL A 27 8.67 41.29 9.77
C VAL A 27 10.01 41.82 10.31
N ASP A 28 10.92 42.16 9.41
CA ASP A 28 12.20 42.76 9.75
C ASP A 28 12.02 44.28 9.99
N VAL A 29 11.98 44.64 11.27
CA VAL A 29 11.82 46.03 11.74
C VAL A 29 13.15 46.75 11.94
N ARG A 30 14.29 46.09 11.68
CA ARG A 30 15.65 46.61 12.02
C ARG A 30 16.46 47.02 10.81
N SER A 31 16.13 46.54 9.62
CA SER A 31 16.93 46.74 8.40
C SER A 31 16.94 48.18 7.88
N ASP A 32 15.88 48.97 8.11
CA ASP A 32 15.78 50.36 7.69
C ASP A 32 15.13 51.17 8.83
N VAL A 33 15.95 51.83 9.68
CA VAL A 33 15.52 52.56 10.88
C VAL A 33 15.98 54.01 10.87
N PRO A 34 15.19 54.97 11.42
CA PRO A 34 15.61 56.35 11.53
C PRO A 34 16.85 56.51 12.42
N LYS A 35 17.73 57.41 12.07
CA LYS A 35 18.91 57.73 12.87
C LYS A 35 18.52 58.16 14.30
N GLY A 36 19.06 57.50 15.29
CA GLY A 36 18.80 57.78 16.72
C GLY A 36 17.60 57.04 17.31
N ALA A 37 16.97 56.14 16.55
CA ALA A 37 15.93 55.26 17.09
C ALA A 37 16.52 54.22 18.07
N LYS A 38 15.84 54.04 19.21
CA LYS A 38 16.20 53.10 20.26
C LYS A 38 15.09 52.07 20.52
N THR A 39 13.86 52.48 20.30
CA THR A 39 12.69 51.60 20.51
C THR A 39 11.73 51.71 19.34
N PHE A 40 10.85 50.72 19.23
CA PHE A 40 9.79 50.71 18.25
C PHE A 40 8.46 50.26 18.87
N GLY A 41 7.35 50.67 18.22
CA GLY A 41 6.01 50.19 18.53
C GLY A 41 5.31 49.77 17.26
N VAL A 42 4.46 48.75 17.34
CA VAL A 42 3.73 48.18 16.20
C VAL A 42 2.24 48.34 16.44
N SER A 43 1.52 48.65 15.40
CA SER A 43 0.04 48.69 15.37
C SER A 43 -0.46 48.17 14.03
N GLY A 44 -1.63 47.53 14.00
CA GLY A 44 -2.21 46.93 12.82
C GLY A 44 -3.70 47.15 12.67
N SER A 45 -4.23 46.84 11.49
CA SER A 45 -5.67 46.71 11.23
C SER A 45 -6.27 45.62 12.12
N SER A 46 -7.57 45.70 12.41
CA SER A 46 -8.28 44.77 13.32
C SER A 46 -8.25 43.28 12.90
N ARG A 47 -7.94 42.99 11.63
CA ARG A 47 -7.82 41.63 11.08
C ARG A 47 -6.36 41.13 11.02
N VAL A 48 -5.42 41.89 11.61
CA VAL A 48 -4.00 41.50 11.68
C VAL A 48 -3.63 41.29 13.13
N GLU A 49 -3.27 40.07 13.47
CA GLU A 49 -2.67 39.74 14.75
C GLU A 49 -1.16 40.02 14.72
N ILE A 50 -0.64 40.60 15.79
CA ILE A 50 0.76 40.98 15.90
C ILE A 50 1.32 40.34 17.15
N PHE A 51 2.36 39.54 16.99
CA PHE A 51 3.06 38.85 18.07
C PHE A 51 4.50 39.36 18.19
N MET A 52 4.95 39.55 19.42
CA MET A 52 6.35 39.79 19.72
C MET A 52 6.96 38.51 20.27
N VAL A 53 7.96 37.99 19.58
CA VAL A 53 8.68 36.79 19.99
C VAL A 53 10.03 37.20 20.58
N TYR A 54 10.24 36.91 21.84
CA TYR A 54 11.44 37.32 22.58
C TYR A 54 11.77 36.32 23.71
N ASP A 55 13.02 36.37 24.20
CA ASP A 55 13.44 35.63 25.38
C ASP A 55 13.13 36.45 26.65
N PRO A 56 12.19 36.03 27.52
CA PRO A 56 11.85 36.76 28.75
C PRO A 56 13.01 36.93 29.74
N SER A 57 14.07 36.13 29.63
CA SER A 57 15.28 36.27 30.44
C SER A 57 16.17 37.43 29.99
N ARG A 58 16.00 37.91 28.75
CA ARG A 58 16.81 38.98 28.13
C ARG A 58 16.05 40.27 27.89
N VAL A 59 14.76 40.16 27.68
CA VAL A 59 13.90 41.31 27.35
C VAL A 59 12.70 41.32 28.29
N THR A 60 12.50 42.45 28.97
CA THR A 60 11.31 42.66 29.81
C THR A 60 10.18 43.23 28.95
N GLU A 61 9.00 42.65 29.08
CA GLU A 61 7.81 43.16 28.38
C GLU A 61 7.52 44.61 28.78
N PRO A 62 7.32 45.52 27.82
CA PRO A 62 7.06 46.92 28.11
C PRO A 62 5.73 47.11 28.85
N THR A 63 5.78 47.84 29.97
CA THR A 63 4.56 48.26 30.71
C THR A 63 4.02 49.57 30.14
N GLY A 64 2.71 49.68 29.89
CA GLY A 64 2.07 50.88 29.38
C GLY A 64 2.03 50.96 27.85
N LYS A 65 2.56 52.04 27.25
CA LYS A 65 2.70 52.15 25.80
C LYS A 65 3.73 51.16 25.32
N ALA A 66 3.33 50.08 24.67
CA ALA A 66 4.20 49.00 24.23
C ALA A 66 5.29 49.52 23.26
N ARG A 67 6.48 49.82 23.81
CA ARG A 67 7.68 50.24 23.04
C ARG A 67 8.76 49.20 23.28
N TRP A 68 9.08 48.44 22.26
CA TRP A 68 10.06 47.38 22.30
C TRP A 68 11.45 47.86 21.94
N PRO A 69 12.52 47.38 22.59
CA PRO A 69 13.88 47.78 22.26
C PRO A 69 14.30 47.30 20.88
N LEU A 70 15.03 48.12 20.12
CA LEU A 70 15.55 47.80 18.79
C LEU A 70 16.84 46.97 18.83
N ASP A 71 17.59 47.06 19.91
CA ASP A 71 18.89 46.39 20.11
C ASP A 71 18.78 44.98 20.70
N ALA A 72 17.59 44.58 21.10
CA ALA A 72 17.33 43.27 21.66
C ALA A 72 16.79 42.30 20.57
N ASP A 73 16.92 41.01 20.88
CA ASP A 73 16.40 39.93 20.05
C ASP A 73 14.87 39.81 20.20
N VAL A 74 14.16 40.79 19.65
CA VAL A 74 12.69 40.81 19.58
C VAL A 74 12.27 40.65 18.12
N ASP A 75 11.63 39.56 17.79
CA ASP A 75 11.07 39.32 16.45
C ASP A 75 9.61 39.78 16.40
N VAL A 76 9.25 40.45 15.31
CA VAL A 76 7.88 40.84 15.03
C VAL A 76 7.27 39.85 14.05
N VAL A 77 6.22 39.19 14.47
CA VAL A 77 5.49 38.22 13.66
C VAL A 77 4.07 38.75 13.46
N VAL A 78 3.60 38.68 12.23
CA VAL A 78 2.20 39.03 11.89
C VAL A 78 1.48 37.81 11.34
N SER A 79 0.21 37.68 11.69
CA SER A 79 -0.70 36.68 11.16
C SER A 79 -1.99 37.35 10.70
N VAL A 80 -2.61 36.81 9.68
CA VAL A 80 -3.95 37.21 9.22
C VAL A 80 -4.87 36.00 9.32
N ASP A 81 -6.06 36.18 9.87
CA ASP A 81 -7.04 35.13 10.09
C ASP A 81 -8.09 35.05 8.98
N THR A 82 -8.15 36.06 8.11
CA THR A 82 -9.15 36.18 7.05
C THR A 82 -8.53 36.57 5.72
N VAL A 83 -9.16 36.13 4.64
CA VAL A 83 -8.79 36.44 3.27
C VAL A 83 -9.10 37.89 2.95
N SER A 84 -8.23 38.59 2.23
CA SER A 84 -8.42 39.93 1.72
C SER A 84 -9.47 39.97 0.59
N LYS A 85 -10.24 41.03 0.54
CA LYS A 85 -11.16 41.32 -0.58
C LYS A 85 -10.46 42.02 -1.74
N ASP A 86 -9.55 42.91 -1.38
CA ASP A 86 -8.79 43.73 -2.32
C ASP A 86 -7.29 43.61 -2.02
N LEU A 87 -6.45 43.97 -2.99
CA LEU A 87 -5.00 44.03 -2.76
C LEU A 87 -4.68 45.09 -1.69
N ASN A 88 -3.80 44.71 -0.74
CA ASN A 88 -3.26 45.60 0.28
C ASN A 88 -4.32 46.22 1.22
N ASP A 89 -5.40 45.51 1.48
CA ASP A 89 -6.51 45.99 2.33
C ASP A 89 -6.23 45.88 3.85
N LEU A 90 -5.09 45.29 4.23
CA LEU A 90 -4.63 45.18 5.58
C LEU A 90 -3.35 46.01 5.77
N LYS A 91 -3.19 46.58 6.98
CA LYS A 91 -2.06 47.48 7.26
C LYS A 91 -1.42 47.19 8.60
N VAL A 92 -0.08 47.22 8.61
CA VAL A 92 0.75 47.24 9.83
C VAL A 92 1.61 48.49 9.77
N LYS A 93 1.69 49.22 10.89
CA LYS A 93 2.51 50.42 11.04
C LYS A 93 3.51 50.18 12.15
N VAL A 94 4.79 50.36 11.84
CA VAL A 94 5.88 50.35 12.79
C VAL A 94 6.33 51.80 13.00
N SER A 95 6.34 52.25 14.26
CA SER A 95 6.77 53.59 14.64
C SER A 95 8.05 53.48 15.46
N TYR A 96 9.04 54.32 15.15
CA TYR A 96 10.36 54.33 15.79
C TYR A 96 10.54 55.53 16.69
N PHE A 97 11.15 55.33 17.87
CA PHE A 97 11.30 56.34 18.91
C PHE A 97 12.75 56.44 19.39
N GLY A 98 13.18 57.65 19.77
CA GLY A 98 14.46 57.87 20.43
C GLY A 98 14.44 57.64 21.95
N GLU A 99 15.48 58.09 22.64
CA GLU A 99 15.61 57.93 24.11
C GLU A 99 14.59 58.78 24.89
N GLN A 100 14.15 59.92 24.37
CA GLN A 100 13.19 60.81 25.05
C GLN A 100 11.75 60.39 24.70
N GLU A 101 10.87 60.43 25.73
CA GLU A 101 9.43 60.31 25.51
C GLU A 101 8.93 61.45 24.63
N GLY A 102 8.65 61.13 23.39
CA GLY A 102 8.27 62.15 22.45
C GLY A 102 7.58 61.60 21.18
N ARG A 103 7.55 62.46 20.17
CA ARG A 103 7.02 62.11 18.84
C ARG A 103 7.90 61.07 18.14
N ALA A 104 7.32 60.15 17.40
CA ALA A 104 8.06 59.20 16.59
C ALA A 104 9.05 59.88 15.64
N LEU A 105 10.28 59.36 15.55
CA LEU A 105 11.33 59.82 14.64
C LEU A 105 11.03 59.46 13.18
N GLY A 106 10.26 58.41 12.96
CA GLY A 106 9.83 57.93 11.68
C GLY A 106 8.89 56.75 11.82
N HIS A 107 8.34 56.33 10.71
CA HIS A 107 7.50 55.14 10.66
C HIS A 107 7.65 54.42 9.32
N SER A 108 7.46 53.11 9.34
CA SER A 108 7.33 52.24 8.16
C SER A 108 5.92 51.70 8.08
N GLU A 109 5.42 51.60 6.87
CA GLU A 109 4.09 51.05 6.59
C GLU A 109 4.22 49.78 5.78
N LEU A 110 3.54 48.70 6.27
CA LEU A 110 3.42 47.41 5.61
C LEU A 110 1.97 47.19 5.25
N TYR A 111 1.71 47.06 3.96
CA TYR A 111 0.41 46.64 3.44
C TYR A 111 0.41 45.18 3.14
N LEU A 112 -0.60 44.46 3.64
CA LEU A 112 -0.74 43.04 3.51
C LEU A 112 -1.94 42.66 2.65
N THR A 113 -1.78 41.62 1.88
CA THR A 113 -2.87 40.93 1.19
C THR A 113 -2.96 39.51 1.79
N GLY A 114 -4.06 39.24 2.47
CA GLY A 114 -4.35 37.91 3.02
C GLY A 114 -4.89 36.96 1.95
N VAL A 115 -4.34 35.78 1.86
CA VAL A 115 -4.80 34.71 0.96
C VAL A 115 -4.95 33.41 1.73
N ASP A 116 -5.81 32.50 1.25
CA ASP A 116 -5.91 31.14 1.75
C ASP A 116 -5.53 30.19 0.63
N VAL A 117 -4.51 29.36 0.85
CA VAL A 117 -4.02 28.35 -0.09
C VAL A 117 -3.83 27.06 0.66
N SER A 118 -4.55 26.02 0.26
CA SER A 118 -4.40 24.68 0.85
C SER A 118 -4.51 23.59 -0.22
N LEU A 119 -3.73 22.53 -0.05
CA LEU A 119 -3.83 21.29 -0.80
C LEU A 119 -4.37 20.23 0.16
N ASP A 120 -5.48 19.60 -0.17
CA ASP A 120 -6.19 18.69 0.73
C ASP A 120 -6.50 17.35 0.06
N VAL A 121 -6.49 16.28 0.85
CA VAL A 121 -6.73 14.89 0.45
C VAL A 121 -7.58 14.18 1.49
N ASP A 122 -8.01 12.95 1.24
CA ASP A 122 -8.76 12.14 2.21
C ASP A 122 -7.83 11.58 3.30
N THR A 123 -7.37 12.45 4.21
CA THR A 123 -6.52 12.07 5.34
C THR A 123 -7.23 11.17 6.34
N GLY A 124 -8.55 11.27 6.45
CA GLY A 124 -9.37 10.50 7.38
C GLY A 124 -9.81 9.14 6.84
N ARG A 125 -9.41 8.76 5.63
CA ARG A 125 -9.79 7.49 4.97
C ARG A 125 -11.30 7.25 4.95
N THR A 126 -12.05 8.29 4.64
CA THR A 126 -13.53 8.27 4.62
C THR A 126 -14.13 8.20 3.21
N GLY A 127 -13.28 8.14 2.18
CA GLY A 127 -13.67 8.26 0.78
C GLY A 127 -14.00 9.72 0.37
N ARG A 128 -13.73 10.71 1.23
CA ARG A 128 -14.05 12.12 0.99
C ARG A 128 -12.94 13.05 1.42
N VAL A 129 -12.56 13.96 0.55
CA VAL A 129 -11.62 15.04 0.88
C VAL A 129 -12.28 16.05 1.81
N LYS A 130 -11.57 16.40 2.90
CA LYS A 130 -11.99 17.46 3.84
C LYS A 130 -10.88 18.49 3.94
N ARG A 131 -11.24 19.77 3.84
CA ARG A 131 -10.28 20.88 3.92
C ARG A 131 -9.65 20.95 5.32
N ASN A 132 -8.33 21.16 5.34
CA ASN A 132 -7.52 21.36 6.56
C ASN A 132 -7.79 20.31 7.65
N HIS A 133 -8.05 19.06 7.26
CA HIS A 133 -8.37 17.98 8.18
C HIS A 133 -7.12 17.16 8.51
N GLY A 134 -6.77 17.12 9.80
CA GLY A 134 -5.69 16.28 10.32
C GLY A 134 -4.30 16.66 9.82
N ASP A 135 -3.32 15.81 10.13
CA ASP A 135 -1.96 15.95 9.60
C ASP A 135 -1.87 15.32 8.20
N LYS A 136 -1.88 16.16 7.17
CA LYS A 136 -1.84 15.76 5.77
C LYS A 136 -0.42 15.59 5.19
N LYS A 137 0.61 15.94 5.98
CA LYS A 137 2.02 15.87 5.58
C LYS A 137 2.69 14.57 5.97
N THR A 138 2.10 13.86 6.93
CA THR A 138 2.57 12.56 7.40
C THR A 138 1.53 11.49 7.14
N TRP A 139 1.94 10.23 7.27
CA TRP A 139 1.09 9.08 7.06
C TRP A 139 1.35 8.04 8.14
N ARG A 140 0.32 7.43 8.69
CA ARG A 140 0.44 6.45 9.77
C ARG A 140 -0.45 5.24 9.55
N TRP A 141 0.11 4.05 9.82
CA TRP A 141 -0.60 2.78 9.88
C TRP A 141 -1.50 2.67 11.12
N GLY A 142 -2.37 1.64 11.12
CA GLY A 142 -3.12 1.21 12.29
C GLY A 142 -4.52 1.81 12.43
N PRO A 143 -5.26 1.38 13.47
CA PRO A 143 -6.65 1.80 13.74
C PRO A 143 -6.78 3.31 13.98
N GLU A 144 -5.76 3.89 14.65
CA GLU A 144 -5.64 5.35 14.84
C GLU A 144 -4.83 5.99 13.70
N GLY A 145 -4.70 5.26 12.59
CA GLY A 145 -3.93 5.69 11.44
C GLY A 145 -4.64 6.77 10.62
N TYR A 146 -3.86 7.54 9.88
CA TYR A 146 -4.34 8.61 9.01
C TYR A 146 -3.45 8.76 7.78
N GLY A 147 -3.94 9.54 6.82
CA GLY A 147 -3.25 9.82 5.57
C GLY A 147 -3.93 9.15 4.37
N ALA A 148 -3.86 9.83 3.23
CA ALA A 148 -4.55 9.40 2.02
C ALA A 148 -3.94 8.13 1.42
N VAL A 149 -4.78 7.29 0.83
CA VAL A 149 -4.38 6.05 0.15
C VAL A 149 -4.53 6.24 -1.35
N LEU A 150 -3.56 5.72 -2.11
CA LEU A 150 -3.49 5.82 -3.57
C LEU A 150 -3.49 4.42 -4.16
N LEU A 151 -4.45 4.09 -5.02
CA LEU A 151 -4.42 2.83 -5.78
C LEU A 151 -3.39 2.91 -6.90
N VAL A 152 -2.77 1.77 -7.20
CA VAL A 152 -2.03 1.59 -8.45
C VAL A 152 -3.05 1.31 -9.53
N ASN A 153 -3.07 2.11 -10.58
CA ASN A 153 -3.99 1.95 -11.71
C ASN A 153 -3.55 0.80 -12.62
N CYS A 154 -3.60 -0.42 -12.06
CA CYS A 154 -3.03 -1.62 -12.65
C CYS A 154 -4.02 -2.53 -13.37
N ASP A 155 -5.28 -2.12 -13.49
CA ASP A 155 -6.31 -2.79 -14.28
C ASP A 155 -6.41 -2.21 -15.71
N ARG A 156 -7.46 -2.51 -16.44
CA ARG A 156 -7.63 -2.07 -17.82
C ARG A 156 -9.09 -1.81 -18.15
N ASP A 157 -9.51 -0.58 -18.02
CA ASP A 157 -10.88 -0.14 -18.25
C ASP A 157 -11.27 -0.08 -19.73
N HIS A 158 -10.33 0.24 -20.58
CA HIS A 158 -10.63 0.39 -21.99
C HIS A 158 -10.11 -0.77 -22.84
N ARG A 159 -11.01 -1.43 -23.58
CA ARG A 159 -10.71 -2.63 -24.41
C ARG A 159 -9.65 -2.43 -25.49
N ARG A 160 -9.38 -1.18 -25.90
CA ARG A 160 -8.35 -0.85 -26.91
C ARG A 160 -6.99 -0.56 -26.27
N SER A 161 -6.90 -0.45 -24.96
CA SER A 161 -5.63 -0.38 -24.26
C SER A 161 -4.86 -1.67 -24.43
N THR A 162 -3.56 -1.56 -24.69
CA THR A 162 -2.69 -2.73 -24.89
C THR A 162 -2.11 -3.25 -23.57
N GLY A 163 -2.29 -2.52 -22.48
CA GLY A 163 -1.76 -2.86 -21.14
C GLY A 163 -2.62 -2.29 -20.03
N PRO A 164 -2.13 -2.35 -18.79
CA PRO A 164 -2.73 -1.69 -17.64
C PRO A 164 -2.81 -0.18 -17.84
N ASP A 165 -3.78 0.47 -17.22
CA ASP A 165 -4.04 1.90 -17.41
C ASP A 165 -2.92 2.78 -16.86
N LEU A 166 -2.16 2.33 -15.86
CA LEU A 166 -0.93 2.99 -15.38
C LEU A 166 0.12 3.26 -16.48
N ALA A 167 0.03 2.59 -17.62
CA ALA A 167 0.93 2.80 -18.75
C ALA A 167 0.45 3.92 -19.71
N ASN A 168 -0.75 4.43 -19.51
CA ASN A 168 -1.38 5.42 -20.37
C ASN A 168 -1.01 6.84 -19.90
N SER A 169 -0.64 7.72 -20.85
CA SER A 169 -0.43 9.15 -20.59
C SER A 169 -1.69 9.99 -20.75
N GLN A 170 -2.80 9.36 -21.11
CA GLN A 170 -4.11 9.98 -21.33
C GLN A 170 -5.19 9.03 -20.83
N LEU A 171 -6.26 9.59 -20.29
CA LEU A 171 -7.43 8.80 -19.93
C LEU A 171 -8.05 8.16 -21.17
N MET A 172 -8.30 6.85 -21.09
CA MET A 172 -8.92 6.07 -22.18
C MET A 172 -10.40 5.78 -21.93
N ALA A 173 -10.83 5.80 -20.66
CA ALA A 173 -12.21 5.65 -20.22
C ALA A 173 -12.52 6.61 -19.06
N LEU A 174 -13.78 7.00 -18.87
CA LEU A 174 -14.17 7.80 -17.70
C LEU A 174 -14.25 6.93 -16.44
N ASP A 175 -14.45 5.62 -16.61
CA ASP A 175 -14.46 4.66 -15.50
C ASP A 175 -13.12 4.61 -14.76
N ASP A 176 -12.01 4.82 -15.48
CA ASP A 176 -10.64 4.94 -14.97
C ASP A 176 -10.49 6.00 -13.84
N LEU A 177 -11.33 7.05 -13.85
CA LEU A 177 -11.36 8.04 -12.77
C LEU A 177 -11.81 7.48 -11.42
N GLN A 178 -12.51 6.36 -11.40
CA GLN A 178 -12.99 5.73 -10.17
C GLN A 178 -11.83 5.06 -9.41
N ASP A 179 -10.73 4.75 -10.08
CA ASP A 179 -9.52 4.18 -9.49
C ASP A 179 -8.60 5.23 -8.89
N MET A 180 -8.87 6.50 -9.19
CA MET A 180 -8.04 7.61 -8.79
C MET A 180 -8.51 8.23 -7.48
N SER A 181 -7.56 8.65 -6.66
CA SER A 181 -7.83 9.41 -5.45
C SER A 181 -8.01 10.89 -5.75
N LEU A 182 -8.95 11.52 -5.04
CA LEU A 182 -9.19 12.95 -5.19
C LEU A 182 -8.21 13.80 -4.38
N MET A 183 -7.80 14.93 -4.97
CA MET A 183 -7.01 15.98 -4.33
C MET A 183 -7.63 17.32 -4.65
N LEU A 184 -7.81 18.17 -3.63
CA LEU A 184 -8.41 19.49 -3.74
C LEU A 184 -7.38 20.58 -3.49
N LEU A 185 -7.22 21.47 -4.44
CA LEU A 185 -6.53 22.74 -4.24
C LEU A 185 -7.57 23.82 -3.95
N SER A 186 -7.53 24.39 -2.75
CA SER A 186 -8.30 25.57 -2.40
C SER A 186 -7.43 26.82 -2.52
N CYS A 187 -7.97 27.86 -3.14
CA CYS A 187 -7.26 29.12 -3.32
C CYS A 187 -8.23 30.29 -3.26
N ASN A 188 -8.21 31.03 -2.14
CA ASN A 188 -9.06 32.20 -1.92
C ASN A 188 -8.22 33.46 -1.80
N GLY A 189 -8.59 34.54 -2.48
CA GLY A 189 -7.92 35.82 -2.47
C GLY A 189 -8.38 36.72 -3.58
N PRO A 190 -7.94 38.00 -3.63
CA PRO A 190 -8.24 38.91 -4.71
C PRO A 190 -7.70 38.37 -6.05
N ASP A 191 -8.51 38.33 -7.09
CA ASP A 191 -8.08 37.85 -8.41
C ASP A 191 -6.89 38.65 -8.95
N ALA A 192 -6.84 39.96 -8.72
CA ALA A 192 -5.72 40.83 -9.10
C ALA A 192 -4.37 40.41 -8.48
N LEU A 193 -4.34 39.59 -7.42
CA LEU A 193 -3.10 39.07 -6.86
C LEU A 193 -2.39 38.16 -7.87
N PHE A 194 -3.14 37.36 -8.61
CA PHE A 194 -2.62 36.35 -9.52
C PHE A 194 -2.07 36.95 -10.84
N ASP A 195 -2.20 38.25 -11.07
CA ASP A 195 -1.45 38.97 -12.13
C ASP A 195 0.06 38.93 -11.84
N GLY A 196 0.46 38.97 -10.57
CA GLY A 196 1.86 38.97 -10.14
C GLY A 196 2.31 37.72 -9.41
N HIS A 197 1.41 36.78 -9.14
CA HIS A 197 1.71 35.55 -8.44
C HIS A 197 1.12 34.35 -9.18
N LYS A 198 1.69 33.17 -8.94
CA LYS A 198 1.22 31.92 -9.51
C LYS A 198 1.18 30.81 -8.47
N LEU A 199 0.34 29.82 -8.72
CA LEU A 199 0.32 28.55 -8.00
C LEU A 199 1.06 27.51 -8.85
N VAL A 200 1.97 26.78 -8.23
CA VAL A 200 2.75 25.73 -8.88
C VAL A 200 2.56 24.44 -8.11
N LEU A 201 1.97 23.45 -8.76
CA LEU A 201 1.89 22.08 -8.23
C LEU A 201 3.21 21.37 -8.54
N ASN A 202 3.80 20.72 -7.55
CA ASN A 202 5.11 20.10 -7.66
C ASN A 202 5.10 18.67 -7.16
N LEU A 203 5.88 17.84 -7.84
CA LEU A 203 6.15 16.46 -7.52
C LEU A 203 7.68 16.30 -7.42
N PRO A 204 8.22 15.71 -6.33
CA PRO A 204 9.66 15.41 -6.26
C PRO A 204 10.10 14.55 -7.44
N SER A 205 11.28 14.82 -7.98
CA SER A 205 11.80 14.08 -9.14
C SER A 205 11.96 12.57 -8.84
N SER A 206 12.19 12.20 -7.59
CA SER A 206 12.20 10.80 -7.12
C SER A 206 10.86 10.10 -7.31
N ASP A 207 9.76 10.84 -7.21
CA ASP A 207 8.41 10.31 -7.19
C ASP A 207 7.70 10.46 -8.54
N SER A 208 8.30 11.19 -9.48
CA SER A 208 7.68 11.51 -10.78
C SER A 208 7.29 10.30 -11.63
N ARG A 209 7.96 9.13 -11.41
CA ARG A 209 7.63 7.85 -12.07
C ARG A 209 6.67 6.98 -11.25
N ARG A 210 6.20 7.48 -10.11
CA ARG A 210 5.40 6.71 -9.15
C ARG A 210 3.94 7.13 -9.14
N VAL A 211 3.65 8.34 -9.67
CA VAL A 211 2.32 8.93 -9.62
C VAL A 211 2.05 9.78 -10.85
N ALA A 212 0.79 9.83 -11.28
CA ALA A 212 0.31 10.82 -12.23
C ALA A 212 -0.87 11.60 -11.64
N VAL A 213 -1.05 12.83 -12.13
CA VAL A 213 -2.11 13.74 -11.68
C VAL A 213 -2.83 14.31 -12.89
N PHE A 214 -4.15 14.22 -12.89
CA PHE A 214 -5.02 14.76 -13.92
C PHE A 214 -5.84 15.91 -13.35
N CYS A 215 -6.02 16.95 -14.16
CA CYS A 215 -6.87 18.08 -13.85
C CYS A 215 -8.06 18.09 -14.81
N ALA A 216 -9.28 18.19 -14.25
CA ALA A 216 -10.50 18.37 -15.03
C ALA A 216 -10.77 19.86 -15.27
N ARG A 217 -11.12 20.22 -16.51
CA ARG A 217 -11.52 21.59 -16.87
C ARG A 217 -12.98 21.61 -17.34
N GLY A 218 -13.88 21.53 -16.36
CA GLY A 218 -15.28 21.92 -16.52
C GLY A 218 -16.18 21.04 -17.38
N GLY A 219 -15.76 19.84 -17.78
CA GLY A 219 -16.51 18.97 -18.66
C GLY A 219 -16.74 17.57 -18.15
N SER A 220 -17.54 16.80 -18.90
CA SER A 220 -17.83 15.39 -18.67
C SER A 220 -17.24 14.48 -19.77
N SER A 221 -16.36 15.01 -20.61
CA SER A 221 -15.71 14.27 -21.70
C SER A 221 -14.25 13.96 -21.36
N LEU A 222 -13.72 12.88 -21.92
CA LEU A 222 -12.32 12.48 -21.75
C LEU A 222 -11.32 13.60 -22.10
N SER A 223 -11.63 14.42 -23.08
CA SER A 223 -10.80 15.54 -23.52
C SER A 223 -10.65 16.66 -22.48
N ASP A 224 -11.52 16.69 -21.49
CA ASP A 224 -11.51 17.70 -20.43
C ASP A 224 -10.51 17.35 -19.31
N TYR A 225 -10.00 16.12 -19.29
CA TYR A 225 -9.01 15.66 -18.33
C TYR A 225 -7.62 15.68 -18.95
N LYS A 226 -6.73 16.46 -18.36
CA LYS A 226 -5.35 16.60 -18.81
C LYS A 226 -4.40 16.12 -17.73
N GLN A 227 -3.46 15.24 -18.09
CA GLN A 227 -2.35 14.91 -17.21
C GLN A 227 -1.47 16.15 -17.01
N VAL A 228 -1.35 16.60 -15.77
CA VAL A 228 -0.61 17.80 -15.39
C VAL A 228 0.70 17.51 -14.66
N LEU A 229 0.77 16.38 -13.93
CA LEU A 229 2.00 15.86 -13.36
C LEU A 229 2.18 14.39 -13.72
N GLY A 230 3.43 13.94 -13.77
CA GLY A 230 3.78 12.55 -14.06
C GLY A 230 5.26 12.40 -14.46
N PRO A 231 5.64 11.27 -15.09
CA PRO A 231 7.04 10.92 -15.36
C PRO A 231 7.86 12.01 -16.07
N TRP A 232 7.22 12.79 -16.91
CA TRP A 232 7.88 13.82 -17.74
C TRP A 232 7.55 15.26 -17.35
N HIS A 233 6.64 15.42 -16.39
CA HIS A 233 6.13 16.71 -15.94
C HIS A 233 6.12 16.77 -14.41
N PRO A 234 7.27 17.05 -13.74
CA PRO A 234 7.32 17.10 -12.28
C PRO A 234 6.76 18.40 -11.69
N SER A 235 6.40 19.37 -12.52
CA SER A 235 5.89 20.67 -12.09
C SER A 235 4.83 21.17 -13.06
N TYR A 236 3.77 21.78 -12.52
CA TYR A 236 2.66 22.34 -13.28
C TYR A 236 2.26 23.69 -12.71
N GLU A 237 2.30 24.73 -13.56
CA GLU A 237 1.72 26.03 -13.23
C GLU A 237 0.20 25.91 -13.35
N VAL A 238 -0.49 26.06 -12.21
CA VAL A 238 -1.93 25.86 -12.13
C VAL A 238 -2.65 27.01 -12.85
N GLU A 239 -3.36 26.69 -13.90
CA GLU A 239 -4.23 27.64 -14.59
C GLU A 239 -5.47 27.89 -13.73
N ARG A 240 -5.66 29.09 -13.23
CA ARG A 240 -6.80 29.51 -12.42
C ARG A 240 -7.69 30.46 -13.22
N GLN A 241 -9.00 30.24 -13.19
CA GLN A 241 -9.97 31.20 -13.74
C GLN A 241 -10.31 32.27 -12.68
N PRO A 242 -10.62 33.52 -13.10
CA PRO A 242 -11.11 34.54 -12.17
C PRO A 242 -12.32 34.03 -11.37
N GLY A 243 -12.27 34.19 -10.04
CA GLY A 243 -13.31 33.72 -9.13
C GLY A 243 -13.26 32.21 -8.79
N GLU A 244 -12.40 31.43 -9.43
CA GLU A 244 -12.24 29.99 -9.12
C GLU A 244 -11.53 29.83 -7.78
N GLN A 245 -12.22 29.20 -6.83
CA GLN A 245 -11.71 28.99 -5.46
C GLN A 245 -11.27 27.57 -5.19
N GLU A 246 -11.74 26.59 -5.98
CA GLU A 246 -11.47 25.18 -5.82
C GLU A 246 -11.12 24.55 -7.15
N ILE A 247 -10.02 23.78 -7.18
CA ILE A 247 -9.57 23.03 -8.34
C ILE A 247 -9.37 21.59 -7.91
N TRP A 248 -10.07 20.67 -8.58
CA TRP A 248 -10.00 19.25 -8.29
C TRP A 248 -9.03 18.54 -9.20
N PHE A 249 -8.26 17.65 -8.60
CA PHE A 249 -7.33 16.77 -9.27
C PHE A 249 -7.67 15.31 -8.96
N HIS A 250 -7.38 14.45 -9.93
CA HIS A 250 -7.42 13.01 -9.81
C HIS A 250 -5.99 12.49 -9.81
N VAL A 251 -5.65 11.66 -8.83
CA VAL A 251 -4.30 11.17 -8.58
C VAL A 251 -4.29 9.66 -8.67
N GLU A 252 -3.42 9.10 -9.51
CA GLU A 252 -3.24 7.66 -9.66
C GLU A 252 -1.84 7.21 -9.30
N GLY A 253 -1.70 5.99 -8.78
CA GLY A 253 -0.41 5.33 -8.59
C GLY A 253 0.06 4.65 -9.87
N LEU A 254 1.33 4.81 -10.20
CA LEU A 254 1.98 4.18 -11.36
C LEU A 254 2.89 3.00 -10.99
N ALA A 255 3.13 2.77 -9.72
CA ALA A 255 3.99 1.70 -9.24
C ALA A 255 3.60 1.23 -7.84
N PHE A 256 3.65 -0.08 -7.65
CA PHE A 256 3.57 -0.70 -6.33
C PHE A 256 4.80 -0.38 -5.47
N PRO A 257 4.69 -0.47 -4.12
CA PRO A 257 5.86 -0.52 -3.27
C PRO A 257 6.83 -1.63 -3.72
N ASP A 258 8.13 -1.34 -3.70
CA ASP A 258 9.19 -2.25 -4.10
C ASP A 258 10.49 -1.91 -3.35
N ALA A 259 11.59 -2.61 -3.63
CA ALA A 259 12.89 -2.45 -2.96
C ALA A 259 13.39 -1.00 -2.90
N ASP A 260 13.13 -0.20 -3.93
CA ASP A 260 13.56 1.20 -4.05
C ASP A 260 12.44 2.21 -3.79
N PHE A 261 11.25 1.74 -3.38
CA PHE A 261 10.07 2.58 -3.18
C PHE A 261 9.17 2.04 -2.08
N LEU A 262 9.15 2.69 -0.93
CA LEU A 262 8.35 2.27 0.24
C LEU A 262 6.87 2.67 0.17
N GLY A 263 6.41 3.18 -0.97
CA GLY A 263 5.00 3.50 -1.20
C GLY A 263 4.55 4.89 -0.73
N LEU A 264 5.43 5.76 -0.23
CA LEU A 264 5.07 7.13 0.14
C LEU A 264 5.37 8.09 -1.02
N VAL A 265 4.39 8.92 -1.36
CA VAL A 265 4.48 9.97 -2.40
C VAL A 265 4.00 11.28 -1.82
N SER A 266 4.75 12.36 -2.03
CA SER A 266 4.39 13.70 -1.57
C SER A 266 4.15 14.63 -2.76
N LEU A 267 3.03 15.34 -2.70
CA LEU A 267 2.66 16.39 -3.66
C LEU A 267 2.60 17.73 -2.92
N SER A 268 3.02 18.79 -3.55
CA SER A 268 2.98 20.13 -2.95
C SER A 268 2.47 21.19 -3.90
N VAL A 269 1.81 22.21 -3.35
CA VAL A 269 1.48 23.45 -4.05
C VAL A 269 2.30 24.59 -3.47
N SER A 270 2.89 25.41 -4.34
CA SER A 270 3.65 26.58 -3.96
C SER A 270 2.99 27.85 -4.50
N LEU A 271 2.83 28.85 -3.63
CA LEU A 271 2.51 30.23 -4.03
C LEU A 271 3.82 30.96 -4.35
N VAL A 272 3.97 31.43 -5.57
CA VAL A 272 5.23 32.01 -6.09
C VAL A 272 5.00 33.45 -6.57
N ASP A 273 5.83 34.37 -6.11
CA ASP A 273 5.92 35.73 -6.63
C ASP A 273 6.76 35.74 -7.90
N ARG A 274 6.12 35.96 -9.05
CA ARG A 274 6.79 36.01 -10.38
C ARG A 274 7.42 37.36 -10.70
N ARG A 275 7.15 38.40 -9.90
CA ARG A 275 7.75 39.74 -10.06
C ARG A 275 9.18 39.80 -9.50
N ALA A 276 9.52 38.91 -8.62
CA ALA A 276 10.88 38.78 -8.08
C ALA A 276 11.79 38.08 -9.11
N LEU A 277 13.08 38.50 -9.14
CA LEU A 277 14.09 37.90 -10.00
C LEU A 277 15.30 37.47 -9.13
N PRO A 278 15.53 36.18 -8.93
CA PRO A 278 14.72 35.04 -9.37
C PRO A 278 13.34 35.00 -8.68
N GLU A 279 12.37 34.29 -9.29
CA GLU A 279 11.04 34.07 -8.70
C GLU A 279 11.16 33.50 -7.26
N VAL A 280 10.24 33.90 -6.39
CA VAL A 280 10.33 33.57 -4.96
C VAL A 280 9.10 32.82 -4.50
N THR A 281 9.32 31.66 -3.92
CA THR A 281 8.27 30.91 -3.21
C THR A 281 7.93 31.61 -1.90
N LEU A 282 6.68 32.00 -1.74
CA LEU A 282 6.13 32.64 -0.55
C LEU A 282 5.60 31.64 0.47
N PHE A 283 4.97 30.57 -0.03
CA PHE A 283 4.33 29.55 0.78
C PHE A 283 4.35 28.21 0.03
N THR A 284 4.38 27.12 0.79
CA THR A 284 4.22 25.77 0.25
C THR A 284 3.36 24.94 1.20
N ASP A 285 2.33 24.31 0.66
CA ASP A 285 1.56 23.28 1.35
C ASP A 285 1.80 21.92 0.71
N THR A 286 1.77 20.86 1.51
CA THR A 286 2.16 19.51 1.10
C THR A 286 1.17 18.49 1.61
N VAL A 287 0.86 17.50 0.77
CA VAL A 287 0.09 16.30 1.11
C VAL A 287 0.91 15.06 0.85
N THR A 288 0.68 14.02 1.63
CA THR A 288 1.35 12.72 1.47
C THR A 288 0.31 11.63 1.25
N PHE A 289 0.51 10.84 0.20
CA PHE A 289 -0.21 9.61 -0.09
C PHE A 289 0.65 8.40 0.24
N ARG A 290 0.00 7.31 0.58
CA ARG A 290 0.61 5.98 0.52
C ARG A 290 -0.05 5.17 -0.57
N VAL A 291 0.76 4.59 -1.43
CA VAL A 291 0.31 3.61 -2.41
C VAL A 291 -0.19 2.37 -1.67
N ALA A 292 -1.40 1.93 -2.00
CA ALA A 292 -1.98 0.70 -1.48
C ALA A 292 -1.09 -0.49 -1.82
N PRO A 293 -0.76 -1.35 -0.86
CA PRO A 293 0.02 -2.55 -1.13
C PRO A 293 -0.83 -3.60 -1.83
N TRP A 294 -0.18 -4.52 -2.52
CA TRP A 294 -0.78 -5.77 -2.93
C TRP A 294 -0.94 -6.68 -1.70
N ILE A 295 -2.15 -7.20 -1.49
CA ILE A 295 -2.51 -8.06 -0.36
C ILE A 295 -2.90 -9.43 -0.88
N MET A 296 -2.17 -10.47 -0.50
CA MET A 296 -2.46 -11.85 -0.89
C MET A 296 -3.69 -12.37 -0.15
N THR A 297 -4.58 -13.07 -0.84
CA THR A 297 -5.84 -13.56 -0.28
C THR A 297 -5.68 -14.95 0.31
N PRO A 298 -6.04 -15.20 1.59
CA PRO A 298 -5.91 -16.52 2.20
C PRO A 298 -6.97 -17.49 1.67
N ASN A 299 -6.59 -18.74 1.44
CA ASN A 299 -7.44 -19.83 0.95
C ASN A 299 -8.58 -20.25 1.91
N THR A 300 -8.64 -19.67 3.10
CA THR A 300 -9.71 -19.92 4.08
C THR A 300 -10.95 -19.06 3.87
N GLN A 301 -10.89 -18.11 2.96
CA GLN A 301 -12.05 -17.27 2.58
C GLN A 301 -12.96 -17.99 1.57
N PRO A 302 -14.26 -17.65 1.50
CA PRO A 302 -15.16 -18.21 0.49
C PRO A 302 -14.71 -17.86 -0.93
N PRO A 303 -14.52 -18.85 -1.83
CA PRO A 303 -14.12 -18.57 -3.20
C PRO A 303 -15.28 -18.05 -4.05
N GLU A 304 -15.02 -17.06 -4.91
CA GLU A 304 -15.94 -16.60 -5.95
C GLU A 304 -15.72 -17.30 -7.28
N GLU A 305 -14.46 -17.45 -7.67
CA GLU A 305 -14.07 -18.12 -8.89
C GLU A 305 -12.98 -19.15 -8.65
N LEU A 306 -13.08 -20.29 -9.30
CA LEU A 306 -12.05 -21.34 -9.36
C LEU A 306 -11.50 -21.42 -10.78
N TYR A 307 -10.19 -21.45 -10.91
CA TYR A 307 -9.50 -21.55 -12.19
C TYR A 307 -8.83 -22.91 -12.33
N VAL A 308 -9.07 -23.58 -13.44
CA VAL A 308 -8.50 -24.90 -13.76
C VAL A 308 -8.04 -24.96 -15.21
N CYS A 309 -7.03 -25.78 -15.50
CA CYS A 309 -6.59 -26.04 -16.86
C CYS A 309 -7.25 -27.29 -17.44
N SER A 310 -7.76 -27.21 -18.65
CA SER A 310 -8.07 -28.38 -19.48
C SER A 310 -6.80 -28.83 -20.19
N VAL A 311 -6.36 -30.07 -19.95
CA VAL A 311 -5.12 -30.62 -20.51
C VAL A 311 -5.35 -31.99 -21.12
N VAL A 312 -4.46 -32.35 -22.07
CA VAL A 312 -4.40 -33.70 -22.66
C VAL A 312 -2.92 -34.07 -22.72
N ASP A 313 -2.58 -35.20 -22.11
CA ASP A 313 -1.21 -35.73 -22.11
C ASP A 313 -1.18 -37.18 -22.61
N ALA A 314 -0.05 -37.87 -22.40
CA ALA A 314 0.14 -39.27 -22.80
C ALA A 314 -0.82 -40.25 -22.08
N HIS A 315 -1.43 -39.85 -20.98
CA HIS A 315 -2.36 -40.65 -20.17
C HIS A 315 -3.84 -40.32 -20.47
N GLY A 316 -4.12 -39.36 -21.36
CA GLY A 316 -5.45 -38.92 -21.74
C GLY A 316 -5.78 -37.50 -21.34
N SER A 317 -7.09 -37.19 -21.31
CA SER A 317 -7.58 -35.87 -20.86
C SER A 317 -7.88 -35.88 -19.35
N ASN A 318 -7.93 -34.68 -18.76
CA ASN A 318 -8.38 -34.48 -17.37
C ASN A 318 -9.89 -34.13 -17.30
N ASP A 319 -10.69 -34.56 -18.26
CA ASP A 319 -12.12 -34.21 -18.35
C ASP A 319 -12.89 -34.65 -17.10
N LYS A 320 -12.58 -35.84 -16.53
CA LYS A 320 -13.22 -36.31 -15.30
C LYS A 320 -12.93 -35.41 -14.11
N PHE A 321 -11.70 -34.93 -13.99
CA PHE A 321 -11.33 -33.96 -12.97
C PHE A 321 -12.12 -32.65 -13.12
N ILE A 322 -12.26 -32.14 -14.36
CA ILE A 322 -13.03 -30.92 -14.65
C ILE A 322 -14.52 -31.12 -14.31
N GLU A 323 -15.08 -32.30 -14.63
CA GLU A 323 -16.45 -32.64 -14.27
C GLU A 323 -16.67 -32.64 -12.75
N ASP A 324 -15.76 -33.26 -11.98
CA ASP A 324 -15.83 -33.31 -10.53
C ASP A 324 -15.65 -31.91 -9.90
N MET A 325 -14.72 -31.11 -10.44
CA MET A 325 -14.53 -29.71 -10.02
C MET A 325 -15.74 -28.84 -10.35
N SER A 326 -16.38 -29.04 -11.50
CA SER A 326 -17.62 -28.34 -11.86
C SER A 326 -18.75 -28.62 -10.87
N TYR A 327 -18.88 -29.87 -10.45
CA TYR A 327 -19.86 -30.27 -9.42
C TYR A 327 -19.55 -29.63 -8.06
N LEU A 328 -18.28 -29.63 -7.63
CA LEU A 328 -17.87 -29.03 -6.38
C LEU A 328 -18.03 -27.50 -6.39
N ALA A 329 -17.66 -26.84 -7.48
CA ALA A 329 -17.84 -25.40 -7.64
C ALA A 329 -19.32 -24.99 -7.55
N LEU A 330 -20.20 -25.77 -8.21
CA LEU A 330 -21.64 -25.55 -8.12
C LEU A 330 -22.15 -25.68 -6.67
N LYS A 331 -21.67 -26.69 -5.94
CA LYS A 331 -21.99 -26.86 -4.51
C LYS A 331 -21.50 -25.72 -3.65
N ALA A 332 -20.29 -25.23 -3.90
CA ALA A 332 -19.67 -24.10 -3.21
C ALA A 332 -20.27 -22.75 -3.64
N LYS A 333 -21.15 -22.73 -4.64
CA LYS A 333 -21.72 -21.52 -5.26
C LYS A 333 -20.64 -20.57 -5.80
N CYS A 334 -19.53 -21.10 -6.26
CA CYS A 334 -18.49 -20.35 -6.95
C CYS A 334 -18.47 -20.67 -8.44
N LYS A 335 -17.94 -19.76 -9.23
CA LYS A 335 -17.82 -19.91 -10.69
C LYS A 335 -16.58 -20.73 -11.02
N LEU A 336 -16.70 -21.70 -11.93
CA LEU A 336 -15.54 -22.41 -12.48
C LEU A 336 -15.13 -21.77 -13.81
N VAL A 337 -13.87 -21.38 -13.90
CA VAL A 337 -13.23 -20.86 -15.12
C VAL A 337 -12.24 -21.90 -15.64
N ILE A 338 -12.49 -22.40 -16.82
CA ILE A 338 -11.64 -23.41 -17.45
C ILE A 338 -10.70 -22.72 -18.45
N CYS A 339 -9.40 -22.76 -18.18
CA CYS A 339 -8.38 -22.34 -19.12
C CYS A 339 -8.21 -23.42 -20.21
N PRO A 340 -8.59 -23.16 -21.47
CA PRO A 340 -8.57 -24.16 -22.51
C PRO A 340 -7.12 -24.48 -22.94
N ARG A 341 -6.93 -25.68 -23.49
CA ARG A 341 -5.64 -26.19 -23.95
C ARG A 341 -4.88 -25.25 -24.90
N VAL A 342 -5.60 -24.56 -25.76
CA VAL A 342 -5.01 -23.61 -26.72
C VAL A 342 -4.35 -22.43 -26.01
N GLU A 343 -4.82 -22.07 -24.83
CA GLU A 343 -4.29 -20.96 -24.02
C GLU A 343 -3.22 -21.43 -23.05
N ASN A 344 -3.44 -22.55 -22.36
CA ASN A 344 -2.47 -23.09 -21.40
C ASN A 344 -1.32 -23.88 -22.05
N ARG A 345 -1.40 -24.22 -23.34
CA ARG A 345 -0.34 -24.95 -24.08
C ARG A 345 0.10 -26.25 -23.38
N ASN A 346 -0.84 -26.95 -22.77
CA ASN A 346 -0.65 -28.13 -21.91
C ASN A 346 0.12 -27.87 -20.61
N ASP A 347 0.27 -26.65 -20.18
CA ASP A 347 0.70 -26.33 -18.82
C ASP A 347 -0.52 -26.44 -17.89
N ARG A 348 -0.49 -27.41 -16.98
CA ARG A 348 -1.58 -27.67 -16.04
C ARG A 348 -1.47 -26.86 -14.74
N TRP A 349 -0.31 -26.26 -14.51
CA TRP A 349 0.10 -25.71 -13.23
C TRP A 349 -0.34 -24.24 -13.09
N ILE A 350 -1.67 -24.03 -12.98
CA ILE A 350 -2.24 -22.68 -12.95
C ILE A 350 -1.90 -21.94 -11.64
N GLN A 351 -1.84 -22.66 -10.51
CA GLN A 351 -1.37 -22.11 -9.23
C GLN A 351 0.09 -21.65 -9.30
N ASP A 352 0.93 -22.37 -10.05
CA ASP A 352 2.33 -21.99 -10.23
C ASP A 352 2.52 -20.70 -11.04
N GLU A 353 1.60 -20.41 -11.95
CA GLU A 353 1.70 -19.26 -12.85
C GLU A 353 1.24 -17.96 -12.20
N MET A 354 0.26 -18.00 -11.32
CA MET A 354 -0.34 -16.79 -10.81
C MET A 354 -0.87 -16.97 -9.39
N GLU A 355 -0.85 -15.85 -8.66
CA GLU A 355 -1.41 -15.77 -7.32
C GLU A 355 -2.41 -14.62 -7.25
N PHE A 356 -3.50 -14.80 -6.52
CA PHE A 356 -4.50 -13.76 -6.36
C PHE A 356 -4.32 -12.96 -5.07
N GLY A 357 -4.43 -11.67 -5.23
CA GLY A 357 -4.52 -10.70 -4.16
C GLY A 357 -5.47 -9.58 -4.55
N TYR A 358 -5.40 -8.48 -3.85
CA TYR A 358 -6.19 -7.29 -4.10
C TYR A 358 -5.46 -6.03 -3.65
N ILE A 359 -5.97 -4.89 -4.08
CA ILE A 359 -5.59 -3.58 -3.55
C ILE A 359 -6.85 -2.86 -3.07
N GLU A 360 -6.68 -1.98 -2.09
CA GLU A 360 -7.80 -1.33 -1.45
C GLU A 360 -7.49 0.12 -1.05
N ALA A 361 -8.41 1.02 -1.39
CA ALA A 361 -8.49 2.38 -0.91
C ALA A 361 -9.92 2.66 -0.39
N PRO A 362 -10.15 3.72 0.38
CA PRO A 362 -11.48 4.03 0.94
C PRO A 362 -12.61 4.17 -0.09
N HIS A 363 -12.28 4.51 -1.32
CA HIS A 363 -13.25 4.73 -2.39
C HIS A 363 -13.43 3.51 -3.31
N LYS A 364 -12.42 2.62 -3.42
CA LYS A 364 -12.47 1.47 -4.34
C LYS A 364 -11.53 0.36 -3.91
N SER A 365 -11.87 -0.89 -4.27
CA SER A 365 -10.97 -2.04 -4.21
C SER A 365 -11.26 -2.99 -5.34
N PHE A 366 -10.24 -3.71 -5.83
CA PHE A 366 -10.40 -4.72 -6.85
C PHE A 366 -9.30 -5.80 -6.75
N PRO A 367 -9.56 -7.02 -7.28
CA PRO A 367 -8.58 -8.09 -7.33
C PRO A 367 -7.41 -7.74 -8.26
N VAL A 368 -6.22 -8.20 -7.88
CA VAL A 368 -5.00 -8.05 -8.67
C VAL A 368 -4.29 -9.38 -8.76
N VAL A 369 -4.11 -9.89 -9.98
CA VAL A 369 -3.31 -11.09 -10.20
C VAL A 369 -1.82 -10.74 -10.18
N PHE A 370 -1.06 -11.47 -9.38
CA PHE A 370 0.39 -11.48 -9.43
C PHE A 370 0.85 -12.60 -10.36
N ASP A 371 1.48 -12.23 -11.45
CA ASP A 371 1.96 -13.13 -12.50
C ASP A 371 3.39 -13.56 -12.20
N SER A 372 3.63 -14.86 -12.17
CA SER A 372 4.92 -15.45 -11.85
C SER A 372 5.93 -15.23 -12.98
N PRO A 373 7.20 -14.96 -12.67
CA PRO A 373 8.25 -14.87 -13.68
C PRO A 373 8.66 -16.21 -14.31
N ARG A 374 7.97 -17.31 -14.00
CA ARG A 374 8.32 -18.66 -14.50
C ARG A 374 8.23 -18.83 -16.03
N ASN A 375 7.43 -18.01 -16.72
CA ASN A 375 7.36 -17.94 -18.19
C ASN A 375 7.18 -19.29 -18.90
N ARG A 376 6.19 -20.09 -18.50
CA ARG A 376 5.84 -21.38 -19.13
C ARG A 376 4.63 -21.27 -20.05
N GLY A 377 3.86 -22.33 -20.21
CA GLY A 377 2.72 -22.40 -21.13
C GLY A 377 1.60 -21.42 -20.82
N LEU A 378 1.40 -21.09 -19.56
CA LEU A 378 0.36 -20.17 -19.06
C LEU A 378 0.77 -18.69 -19.06
N ARG A 379 2.01 -18.35 -19.33
CA ARG A 379 2.59 -16.98 -19.21
C ARG A 379 1.80 -15.83 -19.81
N ASP A 380 0.94 -16.11 -20.78
CA ASP A 380 0.11 -15.10 -21.44
C ASP A 380 -1.30 -14.98 -20.80
N PHE A 381 -1.70 -15.97 -20.00
CA PHE A 381 -3.08 -16.09 -19.52
C PHE A 381 -3.45 -14.96 -18.54
N PRO A 382 -2.66 -14.62 -17.51
CA PRO A 382 -2.99 -13.54 -16.59
C PRO A 382 -3.17 -12.21 -17.33
N TYR A 383 -2.21 -11.85 -18.16
CA TYR A 383 -2.22 -10.57 -18.88
C TYR A 383 -3.30 -10.47 -19.97
N LYS A 384 -3.51 -11.56 -20.72
CA LYS A 384 -4.44 -11.53 -21.87
C LYS A 384 -5.89 -11.79 -21.49
N LYS A 385 -6.13 -12.53 -20.39
CA LYS A 385 -7.47 -13.04 -20.05
C LYS A 385 -8.03 -12.51 -18.76
N LEU A 386 -7.19 -12.21 -17.77
CA LEU A 386 -7.65 -11.71 -16.48
C LEU A 386 -7.62 -10.19 -16.42
N LEU A 387 -6.54 -9.56 -16.89
CA LEU A 387 -6.43 -8.10 -16.93
C LEU A 387 -7.62 -7.48 -17.67
N GLY A 388 -8.42 -6.70 -16.98
CA GLY A 388 -9.64 -6.07 -17.50
C GLY A 388 -10.19 -5.03 -16.53
N PRO A 389 -11.40 -4.52 -16.77
CA PRO A 389 -12.02 -3.57 -15.85
C PRO A 389 -12.14 -4.15 -14.44
N ASP A 390 -11.75 -3.39 -13.46
CA ASP A 390 -11.73 -3.78 -12.04
C ASP A 390 -10.96 -5.10 -11.76
N PHE A 391 -9.98 -5.43 -12.61
CA PHE A 391 -9.14 -6.61 -12.42
C PHE A 391 -7.69 -6.28 -12.81
N GLY A 392 -6.86 -6.05 -11.81
CA GLY A 392 -5.49 -5.58 -11.97
C GLY A 392 -4.48 -6.70 -12.27
N TYR A 393 -3.31 -6.29 -12.73
CA TYR A 393 -2.18 -7.14 -13.08
C TYR A 393 -0.87 -6.58 -12.53
N VAL A 394 -0.06 -7.44 -11.96
CA VAL A 394 1.31 -7.11 -11.53
C VAL A 394 2.24 -8.29 -11.81
N THR A 395 3.47 -7.99 -12.20
CA THR A 395 4.56 -8.98 -12.38
C THR A 395 5.89 -8.39 -11.98
N ARG A 396 6.90 -9.25 -11.86
CA ARG A 396 8.31 -8.86 -11.65
C ARG A 396 9.21 -9.54 -12.66
N GLU A 397 10.00 -8.75 -13.36
CA GLU A 397 10.93 -9.26 -14.37
C GLU A 397 12.29 -9.62 -13.77
N ILE A 398 12.84 -10.75 -14.21
CA ILE A 398 14.18 -11.22 -13.83
C ILE A 398 15.14 -10.81 -14.94
N LEU A 399 16.01 -9.84 -14.66
CA LEU A 399 16.89 -9.25 -15.68
C LEU A 399 18.19 -10.03 -15.92
N SER A 400 18.67 -10.87 -14.98
CA SER A 400 20.04 -11.40 -15.02
C SER A 400 20.19 -12.91 -14.87
N ALA A 401 19.19 -13.61 -14.42
CA ALA A 401 19.17 -15.07 -14.27
C ALA A 401 17.81 -15.61 -14.69
N GLY A 402 17.74 -16.83 -15.17
CA GLY A 402 16.45 -17.48 -15.40
C GLY A 402 15.68 -17.68 -14.08
N PRO A 403 14.35 -17.89 -14.14
CA PRO A 403 13.55 -18.15 -12.97
C PRO A 403 13.99 -19.44 -12.26
N SER A 404 13.94 -19.42 -10.94
CA SER A 404 14.07 -20.61 -10.10
C SER A 404 12.78 -21.43 -10.14
N ASN A 405 12.83 -22.73 -9.83
CA ASN A 405 11.60 -23.49 -9.60
C ASN A 405 10.78 -22.89 -8.44
N LEU A 406 11.47 -22.26 -7.46
CA LEU A 406 10.84 -21.64 -6.31
C LEU A 406 10.14 -20.29 -6.65
N ASP A 407 10.23 -19.83 -7.89
CA ASP A 407 9.45 -18.67 -8.39
C ASP A 407 8.07 -19.05 -8.90
N SER A 408 7.77 -20.32 -9.03
CA SER A 408 6.40 -20.82 -9.25
C SER A 408 5.58 -20.60 -7.96
N PHE A 409 4.35 -20.11 -8.08
CA PHE A 409 3.58 -19.64 -6.91
C PHE A 409 2.87 -20.74 -6.10
N GLY A 410 3.01 -22.02 -6.46
CA GLY A 410 2.83 -23.10 -5.49
C GLY A 410 3.77 -22.95 -4.28
N ASN A 411 4.85 -22.18 -4.43
CA ASN A 411 5.79 -21.80 -3.37
C ASN A 411 5.37 -20.54 -2.59
N LEU A 412 4.16 -20.06 -2.77
CA LEU A 412 3.54 -18.98 -1.99
C LEU A 412 2.27 -19.49 -1.32
N ASP A 413 2.07 -19.10 -0.08
CA ASP A 413 0.81 -19.24 0.65
C ASP A 413 0.68 -18.06 1.61
N VAL A 414 -0.50 -17.87 2.18
CA VAL A 414 -0.73 -16.84 3.20
C VAL A 414 -1.52 -17.43 4.35
N SER A 415 -1.06 -17.19 5.56
CA SER A 415 -1.81 -17.60 6.75
C SER A 415 -3.12 -16.81 6.88
N PRO A 416 -4.15 -17.38 7.51
CA PRO A 416 -5.24 -16.60 8.06
C PRO A 416 -4.75 -15.55 9.07
N PRO A 417 -5.59 -14.61 9.52
CA PRO A 417 -5.24 -13.67 10.58
C PRO A 417 -4.69 -14.34 11.82
N VAL A 418 -3.58 -13.84 12.35
CA VAL A 418 -2.89 -14.40 13.53
C VAL A 418 -2.41 -13.31 14.48
N SER A 419 -2.25 -13.70 15.76
CA SER A 419 -1.66 -12.87 16.80
C SER A 419 -0.44 -13.56 17.39
N VAL A 420 0.71 -12.91 17.40
CA VAL A 420 1.98 -13.49 17.84
C VAL A 420 2.67 -12.56 18.83
N GLY A 421 2.85 -13.02 20.08
CA GLY A 421 3.57 -12.24 21.08
C GLY A 421 2.97 -10.87 21.39
N GLY A 422 1.67 -10.69 21.19
CA GLY A 422 0.96 -9.43 21.36
C GLY A 422 0.93 -8.53 20.11
N MET A 423 1.53 -8.98 19.01
CA MET A 423 1.45 -8.33 17.72
C MET A 423 0.36 -8.99 16.87
N GLU A 424 -0.52 -8.15 16.31
CA GLU A 424 -1.62 -8.59 15.45
C GLU A 424 -1.19 -8.57 13.98
N TYR A 425 -1.56 -9.62 13.25
CA TYR A 425 -1.42 -9.72 11.80
C TYR A 425 -2.81 -9.95 11.20
N PRO A 426 -3.62 -8.89 11.06
CA PRO A 426 -5.02 -9.02 10.67
C PRO A 426 -5.23 -9.51 9.23
N LEU A 427 -4.21 -9.40 8.38
CA LEU A 427 -4.20 -9.89 7.00
C LEU A 427 -3.41 -11.21 6.85
N GLY A 428 -3.00 -11.83 7.97
CA GLY A 428 -2.13 -12.97 7.94
C GLY A 428 -0.67 -12.63 7.58
N ARG A 429 0.13 -13.67 7.33
CA ARG A 429 1.54 -13.54 6.94
C ARG A 429 1.80 -14.41 5.71
N ILE A 430 2.55 -13.89 4.74
CA ILE A 430 2.94 -14.64 3.55
C ILE A 430 3.95 -15.73 3.95
N LEU A 431 3.76 -16.95 3.44
CA LEU A 431 4.68 -18.07 3.58
C LEU A 431 5.42 -18.28 2.27
N VAL A 432 6.75 -18.34 2.32
CA VAL A 432 7.62 -18.51 1.15
C VAL A 432 8.59 -19.65 1.40
N GLY A 433 8.62 -20.63 0.51
CA GLY A 433 9.60 -21.70 0.56
C GLY A 433 10.99 -21.23 0.15
N SER A 434 12.00 -21.70 0.87
CA SER A 434 13.38 -21.25 0.77
C SER A 434 14.37 -22.38 1.09
N SER A 435 15.66 -22.13 0.89
CA SER A 435 16.72 -23.00 1.39
C SER A 435 16.80 -22.98 2.91
N PHE A 436 17.48 -23.97 3.48
CA PHE A 436 17.79 -23.97 4.91
C PHE A 436 18.54 -22.67 5.29
N PRO A 437 18.26 -22.07 6.46
CA PRO A 437 18.90 -20.80 6.85
C PRO A 437 20.42 -20.85 6.73
N LYS A 438 20.99 -19.81 6.11
CA LYS A 438 22.44 -19.66 5.87
C LYS A 438 23.06 -20.71 4.94
N SER A 439 22.27 -21.57 4.28
CA SER A 439 22.75 -22.47 3.24
C SER A 439 22.78 -21.78 1.86
N GLY A 440 23.52 -22.36 0.91
CA GLY A 440 23.58 -21.91 -0.50
C GLY A 440 22.51 -22.53 -1.40
N GLY A 441 21.38 -23.03 -0.85
CA GLY A 441 20.35 -23.73 -1.61
C GLY A 441 19.46 -22.80 -2.46
N ARG A 442 18.44 -23.41 -3.09
CA ARG A 442 17.48 -22.70 -3.97
C ARG A 442 16.64 -21.73 -3.14
N ARG A 443 16.30 -20.61 -3.77
CA ARG A 443 15.42 -19.57 -3.21
C ARG A 443 14.57 -18.96 -4.32
N MET A 444 13.45 -18.41 -3.96
CA MET A 444 12.71 -17.51 -4.82
C MET A 444 13.61 -16.33 -5.20
N THR A 445 13.50 -15.83 -6.42
CA THR A 445 14.34 -14.72 -6.90
C THR A 445 14.18 -13.46 -6.05
N LYS A 446 15.25 -12.70 -5.98
CA LYS A 446 15.31 -11.51 -5.12
C LYS A 446 14.22 -10.49 -5.48
N VAL A 447 13.94 -10.28 -6.76
CA VAL A 447 12.95 -9.30 -7.21
C VAL A 447 11.54 -9.60 -6.70
N VAL A 448 11.15 -10.88 -6.64
CA VAL A 448 9.84 -11.30 -6.10
C VAL A 448 9.82 -11.14 -4.57
N ARG A 449 10.87 -11.59 -3.88
CA ARG A 449 10.97 -11.45 -2.42
C ARG A 449 11.00 -10.00 -1.97
N ASP A 450 11.72 -9.13 -2.67
CA ASP A 450 11.78 -7.70 -2.38
C ASP A 450 10.39 -7.06 -2.56
N PHE A 451 9.67 -7.42 -3.61
CA PHE A 451 8.31 -6.95 -3.83
C PHE A 451 7.38 -7.36 -2.68
N LEU A 452 7.36 -8.65 -2.31
CA LEU A 452 6.52 -9.14 -1.21
C LEU A 452 6.86 -8.46 0.12
N GLN A 453 8.15 -8.26 0.41
CA GLN A 453 8.62 -7.57 1.62
C GLN A 453 8.21 -6.09 1.63
N ALA A 454 8.26 -5.41 0.48
CA ALA A 454 7.96 -3.99 0.36
C ALA A 454 6.49 -3.64 0.58
N GLN A 455 5.58 -4.63 0.46
CA GLN A 455 4.16 -4.43 0.76
C GLN A 455 3.90 -4.18 2.25
N GLN A 456 4.75 -4.66 3.14
CA GLN A 456 4.80 -4.44 4.60
C GLN A 456 3.65 -5.05 5.42
N VAL A 457 2.52 -5.36 4.85
CA VAL A 457 1.28 -5.69 5.58
C VAL A 457 1.09 -7.17 5.89
N GLN A 458 1.77 -8.04 5.17
CA GLN A 458 1.75 -9.48 5.36
C GLN A 458 3.20 -9.97 5.46
N ALA A 459 3.88 -9.64 6.56
CA ALA A 459 5.31 -9.88 6.74
C ALA A 459 5.70 -11.32 6.36
N PRO A 460 6.56 -11.52 5.33
CA PRO A 460 6.91 -12.85 4.85
C PRO A 460 7.62 -13.70 5.90
N VAL A 461 7.30 -14.98 5.90
CA VAL A 461 7.95 -16.05 6.70
C VAL A 461 8.61 -17.03 5.74
N GLU A 462 9.93 -17.17 5.83
CA GLU A 462 10.65 -18.17 5.05
C GLU A 462 10.58 -19.55 5.72
N LEU A 463 10.13 -20.56 4.96
CA LEU A 463 10.08 -21.96 5.35
C LEU A 463 11.14 -22.76 4.58
N TYR A 464 11.68 -23.80 5.21
CA TYR A 464 12.60 -24.71 4.55
C TYR A 464 11.86 -25.68 3.64
N SER A 465 11.90 -25.46 2.33
CA SER A 465 11.28 -26.28 1.30
C SER A 465 12.28 -26.89 0.29
N ASP A 466 13.54 -26.47 0.31
CA ASP A 466 14.58 -26.89 -0.65
C ASP A 466 15.00 -28.36 -0.51
N TRP A 467 14.45 -29.09 0.46
CA TRP A 467 14.57 -30.55 0.55
C TRP A 467 13.64 -31.30 -0.41
N LEU A 468 12.61 -30.63 -0.95
CA LEU A 468 11.69 -31.19 -1.94
C LEU A 468 12.24 -31.05 -3.36
N SER A 469 11.86 -31.96 -4.24
CA SER A 469 12.26 -31.96 -5.66
C SER A 469 11.78 -30.70 -6.36
N VAL A 470 10.53 -30.34 -6.22
CA VAL A 470 9.97 -29.06 -6.72
C VAL A 470 10.34 -27.93 -5.77
N GLY A 471 10.10 -28.08 -4.49
CA GLY A 471 10.55 -27.16 -3.45
C GLY A 471 9.49 -26.16 -3.00
N HIS A 472 8.21 -26.49 -3.16
CA HIS A 472 7.11 -25.60 -2.85
C HIS A 472 6.51 -25.84 -1.48
N VAL A 473 5.92 -24.80 -0.88
CA VAL A 473 5.26 -24.90 0.44
C VAL A 473 3.94 -25.66 0.36
N ASP A 474 3.23 -25.58 -0.74
CA ASP A 474 1.97 -26.25 -0.99
C ASP A 474 2.09 -27.79 -1.06
N GLU A 475 3.33 -28.32 -1.22
CA GLU A 475 3.59 -29.76 -1.20
C GLU A 475 3.46 -30.39 0.20
N PHE A 476 3.53 -29.58 1.28
CA PHE A 476 3.53 -30.13 2.64
C PHE A 476 2.67 -29.38 3.66
N LEU A 477 2.07 -28.25 3.31
CA LEU A 477 1.16 -27.51 4.20
C LEU A 477 -0.06 -26.94 3.45
N SER A 478 -1.13 -26.72 4.19
CA SER A 478 -2.30 -25.95 3.75
C SER A 478 -3.12 -25.51 4.95
N PHE A 479 -3.92 -24.45 4.80
CA PHE A 479 -4.86 -24.01 5.83
C PHE A 479 -6.28 -24.42 5.49
N VAL A 480 -7.06 -24.78 6.50
CA VAL A 480 -8.48 -25.10 6.35
C VAL A 480 -9.29 -24.32 7.40
N PRO A 481 -10.45 -23.76 7.01
CA PRO A 481 -11.31 -23.05 7.94
C PRO A 481 -11.94 -24.00 8.96
N THR A 482 -12.15 -23.52 10.18
CA THR A 482 -12.85 -24.23 11.25
C THR A 482 -13.82 -23.34 11.98
N SER A 483 -14.83 -23.93 12.65
CA SER A 483 -15.85 -23.20 13.37
C SER A 483 -15.48 -22.85 14.82
N ASP A 484 -14.28 -23.19 15.25
CA ASP A 484 -13.82 -22.87 16.61
C ASP A 484 -13.25 -21.46 16.73
N ARG A 485 -12.81 -21.09 17.94
CA ARG A 485 -12.30 -19.75 18.22
C ARG A 485 -11.08 -19.36 17.38
N LYS A 486 -10.23 -20.33 16.98
CA LYS A 486 -9.05 -20.06 16.14
C LYS A 486 -9.45 -19.73 14.71
N GLY A 487 -10.58 -20.29 14.24
CA GLY A 487 -11.11 -20.06 12.89
C GLY A 487 -10.44 -20.91 11.81
N PHE A 488 -9.33 -21.59 12.10
CA PHE A 488 -8.62 -22.40 11.13
C PHE A 488 -7.79 -23.52 11.78
N ARG A 489 -7.34 -24.48 10.96
CA ARG A 489 -6.29 -25.44 11.26
C ARG A 489 -5.23 -25.41 10.17
N LEU A 490 -3.98 -25.65 10.57
CA LEU A 490 -2.89 -25.95 9.67
C LEU A 490 -2.86 -27.46 9.42
N LEU A 491 -3.01 -27.87 8.17
CA LEU A 491 -2.70 -29.22 7.72
C LEU A 491 -1.21 -29.28 7.43
N LEU A 492 -0.50 -30.23 8.03
CA LEU A 492 0.94 -30.38 7.87
C LEU A 492 1.26 -31.85 7.58
N ALA A 493 2.01 -32.12 6.52
CA ALA A 493 2.44 -33.43 6.17
C ALA A 493 3.21 -34.11 7.33
N SER A 494 2.95 -35.38 7.57
CA SER A 494 3.58 -36.15 8.66
C SER A 494 3.89 -37.58 8.26
N PRO A 495 5.13 -37.87 7.84
CA PRO A 495 5.58 -39.25 7.64
C PRO A 495 5.41 -40.14 8.87
N SER A 496 5.66 -39.60 10.05
CA SER A 496 5.49 -40.34 11.30
C SER A 496 4.04 -40.76 11.56
N ALA A 497 3.09 -39.87 11.28
CA ALA A 497 1.66 -40.19 11.37
C ALA A 497 1.25 -41.27 10.37
N CYS A 498 1.80 -41.25 9.15
CA CYS A 498 1.54 -42.27 8.14
C CYS A 498 2.09 -43.63 8.53
N LEU A 499 3.34 -43.69 8.96
CA LEU A 499 3.95 -44.97 9.43
C LEU A 499 3.20 -45.55 10.63
N LYS A 500 2.79 -44.69 11.57
CA LYS A 500 1.98 -45.10 12.72
C LYS A 500 0.62 -45.66 12.27
N LEU A 501 -0.07 -44.95 11.37
CA LEU A 501 -1.35 -45.41 10.83
C LEU A 501 -1.22 -46.78 10.15
N PHE A 502 -0.21 -46.96 9.31
CA PHE A 502 0.02 -48.26 8.65
C PHE A 502 0.37 -49.38 9.63
N GLN A 503 1.13 -49.10 10.67
CA GLN A 503 1.42 -50.05 11.72
C GLN A 503 0.15 -50.46 12.45
N GLU A 504 -0.70 -49.52 12.85
CA GLU A 504 -2.00 -49.80 13.48
C GLU A 504 -2.91 -50.62 12.54
N LYS A 505 -2.94 -50.31 11.24
CA LYS A 505 -3.72 -51.08 10.26
C LYS A 505 -3.19 -52.48 10.06
N ARG A 506 -1.88 -52.68 10.04
CA ARG A 506 -1.27 -54.01 10.02
C ARG A 506 -1.65 -54.86 11.25
N GLU A 507 -1.61 -54.29 12.45
CA GLU A 507 -2.03 -54.93 13.70
C GLU A 507 -3.52 -55.30 13.71
N GLN A 508 -4.35 -54.53 13.00
CA GLN A 508 -5.77 -54.81 12.79
C GLN A 508 -6.04 -55.87 11.69
N GLY A 509 -5.01 -56.46 11.09
CA GLY A 509 -5.12 -57.49 10.06
C GLY A 509 -5.19 -57.00 8.61
N TYR A 510 -4.99 -55.72 8.36
CA TYR A 510 -5.05 -55.10 7.01
C TYR A 510 -3.67 -55.04 6.33
N GLY A 511 -2.68 -55.81 6.76
CA GLY A 511 -1.32 -55.75 6.22
C GLY A 511 -1.21 -55.98 4.72
N GLU A 512 -2.11 -56.77 4.13
CA GLU A 512 -2.17 -57.05 2.69
C GLU A 512 -3.02 -56.06 1.91
N ALA A 513 -3.61 -55.05 2.56
CA ALA A 513 -4.35 -54.02 1.85
C ALA A 513 -3.42 -53.25 0.89
N ALA A 514 -3.81 -53.20 -0.39
CA ALA A 514 -2.99 -52.63 -1.43
C ALA A 514 -3.22 -51.12 -1.55
N GLN A 515 -2.11 -50.37 -1.64
CA GLN A 515 -2.11 -48.97 -2.11
C GLN A 515 -2.01 -48.93 -3.62
N PHE A 516 -2.54 -47.88 -4.22
CA PHE A 516 -2.60 -47.67 -5.67
C PHE A 516 -3.52 -48.65 -6.44
N ASP A 517 -4.40 -49.36 -5.75
CA ASP A 517 -5.36 -50.25 -6.39
C ASP A 517 -6.27 -49.49 -7.38
N GLY A 518 -6.43 -50.05 -8.57
CA GLY A 518 -7.16 -49.44 -9.66
C GLY A 518 -6.38 -48.40 -10.51
N LEU A 519 -5.16 -48.01 -10.09
CA LEU A 519 -4.31 -47.10 -10.87
C LEU A 519 -3.45 -47.89 -11.88
N LYS A 520 -3.78 -47.76 -13.18
CA LYS A 520 -3.12 -48.50 -14.26
C LYS A 520 -1.63 -48.20 -14.43
N TYR A 521 -1.16 -47.07 -13.91
CA TYR A 521 0.21 -46.59 -14.09
C TYR A 521 1.10 -46.74 -12.84
N LYS A 522 0.54 -47.24 -11.75
CA LYS A 522 1.31 -47.58 -10.54
C LYS A 522 1.16 -49.04 -10.16
N LYS A 523 2.26 -49.65 -9.74
CA LYS A 523 2.22 -51.00 -9.17
C LYS A 523 1.58 -50.93 -7.79
N ASN A 524 0.65 -51.84 -7.51
CA ASN A 524 0.10 -52.00 -6.18
C ASN A 524 1.22 -52.38 -5.19
N ILE A 525 1.17 -51.80 -4.02
CA ILE A 525 2.07 -52.09 -2.91
C ILE A 525 1.26 -52.27 -1.63
N SER A 526 1.50 -53.34 -0.88
CA SER A 526 0.77 -53.58 0.36
C SER A 526 1.31 -52.76 1.53
N ILE A 527 0.52 -52.65 2.60
CA ILE A 527 0.95 -52.01 3.85
C ILE A 527 2.18 -52.74 4.43
N ASN A 528 2.21 -54.07 4.33
CA ASN A 528 3.37 -54.88 4.77
C ASN A 528 4.63 -54.50 3.98
N GLU A 529 4.56 -54.48 2.65
CA GLU A 529 5.69 -54.09 1.79
C GLU A 529 6.19 -52.65 2.12
N ILE A 530 5.28 -51.67 2.32
CA ILE A 530 5.63 -50.30 2.70
C ILE A 530 6.38 -50.29 4.05
N LEU A 531 5.88 -50.99 5.05
CA LEU A 531 6.48 -51.03 6.38
C LEU A 531 7.81 -51.78 6.43
N GLU A 532 8.05 -52.73 5.52
CA GLU A 532 9.29 -53.49 5.37
C GLU A 532 10.33 -52.79 4.53
N ASP A 533 9.93 -51.78 3.70
CA ASP A 533 10.87 -51.00 2.91
C ASP A 533 11.71 -50.09 3.79
N ARG A 534 12.96 -50.52 4.03
CA ARG A 534 13.91 -49.77 4.87
C ARG A 534 14.33 -48.44 4.26
N HIS A 535 14.41 -48.36 2.92
CA HIS A 535 14.79 -47.12 2.23
C HIS A 535 13.69 -46.09 2.36
N LEU A 536 12.45 -46.41 2.00
CA LEU A 536 11.30 -45.55 2.13
C LEU A 536 11.10 -45.04 3.57
N ARG A 537 11.31 -45.93 4.57
CA ARG A 537 11.24 -45.52 5.98
C ARG A 537 12.36 -44.57 6.37
N SER A 538 13.60 -44.81 5.93
CA SER A 538 14.73 -43.92 6.19
C SER A 538 14.51 -42.54 5.56
N ASP A 539 14.07 -42.51 4.31
CA ASP A 539 13.76 -41.27 3.55
C ASP A 539 12.66 -40.48 4.26
N SER A 540 11.54 -41.14 4.60
CA SER A 540 10.42 -40.53 5.29
C SER A 540 10.79 -39.98 6.68
N LEU A 541 11.67 -40.65 7.43
CA LEU A 541 12.17 -40.17 8.72
C LEU A 541 13.13 -38.98 8.55
N HIS A 542 13.89 -38.90 7.46
CA HIS A 542 14.69 -37.73 7.13
C HIS A 542 13.78 -36.53 6.83
N VAL A 543 12.77 -36.73 5.99
CA VAL A 543 11.78 -35.71 5.64
C VAL A 543 11.00 -35.22 6.87
N GLN A 544 10.64 -36.12 7.78
CA GLN A 544 9.99 -35.72 9.02
C GLN A 544 10.79 -34.68 9.80
N LYS A 545 12.12 -34.81 9.86
CA LYS A 545 12.96 -33.78 10.51
C LYS A 545 12.92 -32.44 9.81
N CYS A 546 12.82 -32.41 8.49
CA CYS A 546 12.66 -31.16 7.71
C CYS A 546 11.30 -30.53 8.01
N ILE A 547 10.25 -31.32 8.09
CA ILE A 547 8.90 -30.87 8.43
C ILE A 547 8.83 -30.41 9.89
N ASP A 548 9.47 -31.11 10.83
CA ASP A 548 9.52 -30.71 12.24
C ASP A 548 10.20 -29.34 12.42
N TRP A 549 11.26 -29.09 11.67
CA TRP A 549 11.87 -27.74 11.61
C TRP A 549 10.85 -26.67 11.20
N ASN A 550 10.09 -26.92 10.13
CA ASN A 550 9.06 -25.99 9.66
C ASN A 550 7.91 -25.87 10.67
N ARG A 551 7.53 -26.94 11.35
CA ARG A 551 6.54 -26.93 12.45
C ARG A 551 6.96 -25.94 13.54
N ASP A 552 8.21 -25.97 13.95
CA ASP A 552 8.75 -25.04 14.96
C ASP A 552 8.76 -23.59 14.47
N VAL A 553 9.11 -23.37 13.20
CA VAL A 553 9.02 -22.02 12.58
C VAL A 553 7.58 -21.52 12.56
N LEU A 554 6.64 -22.33 12.07
CA LEU A 554 5.21 -21.97 11.98
C LEU A 554 4.60 -21.71 13.36
N LYS A 555 4.92 -22.51 14.37
CA LYS A 555 4.47 -22.25 15.76
C LYS A 555 4.97 -20.93 16.30
N ARG A 556 6.23 -20.61 16.05
CA ARG A 556 6.85 -19.35 16.51
C ARG A 556 6.31 -18.14 15.75
N GLU A 557 6.24 -18.22 14.43
CA GLU A 557 5.94 -17.08 13.54
C GLU A 557 4.45 -16.82 13.37
N LEU A 558 3.59 -17.84 13.57
CA LEU A 558 2.13 -17.72 13.46
C LEU A 558 1.41 -17.90 14.81
N GLY A 559 2.16 -18.08 15.91
CA GLY A 559 1.56 -18.26 17.23
C GLY A 559 0.68 -19.51 17.34
N LEU A 560 1.06 -20.62 16.67
CA LEU A 560 0.28 -21.86 16.67
C LEU A 560 0.62 -22.74 17.87
N ALA A 561 -0.42 -23.32 18.47
CA ALA A 561 -0.28 -24.44 19.41
C ALA A 561 -0.29 -25.79 18.66
N GLU A 562 0.14 -26.87 19.30
CA GLU A 562 0.05 -28.21 18.70
C GLU A 562 -1.38 -28.61 18.33
N SER A 563 -2.38 -28.15 19.09
CA SER A 563 -3.81 -28.38 18.81
C SER A 563 -4.30 -27.66 17.54
N ASP A 564 -3.56 -26.68 17.04
CA ASP A 564 -3.92 -25.94 15.81
C ASP A 564 -3.38 -26.63 14.56
N ILE A 565 -2.55 -27.66 14.72
CA ILE A 565 -1.89 -28.40 13.64
C ILE A 565 -2.51 -29.80 13.53
N VAL A 566 -2.86 -30.19 12.32
CA VAL A 566 -3.35 -31.53 11.98
C VAL A 566 -2.29 -32.24 11.17
N ASP A 567 -1.77 -33.33 11.70
CA ASP A 567 -0.82 -34.19 10.99
C ASP A 567 -1.53 -34.99 9.89
N VAL A 568 -1.16 -34.74 8.64
CA VAL A 568 -1.68 -35.43 7.46
C VAL A 568 -0.74 -36.58 7.11
N PRO A 569 -1.21 -37.85 7.18
CA PRO A 569 -0.39 -39.03 6.85
C PRO A 569 0.13 -38.94 5.41
N GLN A 570 1.45 -38.78 5.24
CA GLN A 570 2.11 -38.69 3.93
C GLN A 570 3.52 -39.30 4.02
N LEU A 571 3.92 -40.09 3.01
CA LEU A 571 5.26 -40.62 2.87
C LEU A 571 6.01 -39.97 1.73
N PHE A 572 7.33 -39.96 1.83
CA PHE A 572 8.22 -39.39 0.85
C PHE A 572 9.35 -40.37 0.50
N SER A 573 9.76 -40.33 -0.77
CA SER A 573 10.93 -41.06 -1.26
C SER A 573 11.99 -40.08 -1.75
N MET A 574 13.26 -40.41 -1.55
CA MET A 574 14.38 -39.59 -2.01
C MET A 574 14.83 -40.00 -3.41
N THR A 575 15.08 -38.99 -4.27
CA THR A 575 15.79 -39.18 -5.53
C THR A 575 17.01 -38.25 -5.51
N GLY A 576 18.18 -38.84 -5.28
CA GLY A 576 19.38 -38.06 -4.99
C GLY A 576 19.26 -37.32 -3.67
N SER A 577 19.40 -35.98 -3.71
CA SER A 577 19.32 -35.12 -2.52
C SER A 577 17.93 -34.54 -2.25
N TYR A 578 16.94 -34.86 -3.07
CA TYR A 578 15.62 -34.26 -3.00
C TYR A 578 14.53 -35.30 -2.77
N ALA A 579 13.52 -34.93 -1.98
CA ALA A 579 12.36 -35.75 -1.71
C ALA A 579 11.19 -35.43 -2.66
N THR A 580 10.40 -36.47 -2.93
CA THR A 580 9.13 -36.36 -3.66
C THR A 580 8.06 -37.12 -2.87
N ALA A 581 6.84 -36.59 -2.86
CA ALA A 581 5.73 -37.30 -2.23
C ALA A 581 5.55 -38.71 -2.84
N PHE A 582 5.56 -39.70 -1.97
CA PHE A 582 5.33 -41.09 -2.37
C PHE A 582 3.86 -41.42 -2.30
N PHE A 583 3.18 -41.06 -1.19
CA PHE A 583 1.77 -41.31 -0.96
C PHE A 583 1.26 -40.65 0.33
N PRO A 584 0.06 -40.09 0.37
CA PRO A 584 -0.58 -39.36 -0.74
C PRO A 584 0.17 -38.05 -1.01
N ASP A 585 -0.14 -37.38 -2.14
CA ASP A 585 0.34 -36.04 -2.37
C ASP A 585 -0.68 -35.03 -1.81
N MET A 586 -0.26 -34.05 -1.01
CA MET A 586 -1.18 -33.04 -0.43
C MET A 586 -1.72 -32.08 -1.48
N VAL A 587 -0.93 -31.81 -2.50
CA VAL A 587 -1.31 -30.96 -3.63
C VAL A 587 -1.65 -31.84 -4.82
N GLY A 588 -2.58 -32.71 -4.62
CA GLY A 588 -2.91 -33.77 -5.59
C GLY A 588 -3.34 -33.33 -6.95
N ALA A 589 -3.28 -32.07 -7.29
CA ALA A 589 -3.75 -31.67 -8.59
C ALA A 589 -3.10 -30.42 -9.17
N GLY A 590 -2.09 -29.81 -8.60
CA GLY A 590 -1.31 -28.76 -9.26
C GLY A 590 -2.01 -27.94 -10.33
N GLY A 591 -3.22 -27.48 -10.13
CA GLY A 591 -3.96 -26.90 -11.22
C GLY A 591 -5.29 -26.27 -10.84
N VAL A 592 -5.52 -25.99 -9.57
CA VAL A 592 -6.70 -25.25 -9.12
C VAL A 592 -6.26 -24.01 -8.39
N LEU A 593 -6.75 -22.86 -8.84
CA LEU A 593 -6.55 -21.57 -8.22
C LEU A 593 -7.92 -20.95 -7.89
N ALA A 594 -8.08 -20.43 -6.69
CA ALA A 594 -9.32 -19.79 -6.26
C ALA A 594 -9.14 -18.27 -6.19
N LEU A 595 -9.97 -17.52 -6.90
CA LEU A 595 -10.17 -16.09 -6.68
C LEU A 595 -11.21 -15.90 -5.57
N ILE A 596 -10.84 -15.17 -4.55
CA ILE A 596 -11.68 -14.83 -3.41
C ILE A 596 -11.95 -13.34 -3.49
N ASN A 597 -13.24 -12.93 -3.40
CA ASN A 597 -13.61 -11.53 -3.49
C ASN A 597 -13.22 -10.78 -2.21
N PRO A 598 -12.27 -9.86 -2.25
CA PRO A 598 -11.93 -9.04 -1.10
C PRO A 598 -13.07 -8.11 -0.65
N ALA A 599 -14.02 -7.82 -1.56
CA ALA A 599 -15.16 -6.95 -1.26
C ALA A 599 -16.34 -7.69 -0.59
N ALA A 600 -16.38 -9.04 -0.60
CA ALA A 600 -17.48 -9.80 -0.01
C ALA A 600 -17.58 -9.66 1.52
N ASP A 601 -16.47 -9.36 2.20
CA ASP A 601 -16.42 -9.10 3.64
C ASP A 601 -16.72 -7.63 4.02
N LYS A 602 -17.02 -6.78 3.04
CA LYS A 602 -17.27 -5.35 3.29
C LYS A 602 -18.67 -5.04 3.85
N GLN A 603 -18.93 -5.50 5.04
CA GLN A 603 -19.61 -4.68 6.05
C GLN A 603 -18.62 -4.03 7.05
N VAL A 604 -17.34 -4.13 6.78
CA VAL A 604 -16.29 -3.44 7.52
C VAL A 604 -16.13 -2.07 6.87
N SER A 605 -16.43 -1.01 7.60
CA SER A 605 -16.32 0.35 7.11
C SER A 605 -14.88 0.66 6.66
N SER A 606 -14.72 1.49 5.65
CA SER A 606 -13.43 1.96 5.11
C SER A 606 -12.49 2.63 6.14
N GLY A 607 -12.90 2.70 7.41
CA GLY A 607 -12.09 3.11 8.56
C GLY A 607 -11.24 2.01 9.17
N ASP A 608 -11.48 0.74 8.81
CA ASP A 608 -10.85 -0.43 9.44
C ASP A 608 -9.62 -0.97 8.69
N LEU A 609 -9.01 -0.17 7.79
CA LEU A 609 -7.65 -0.44 7.30
C LEU A 609 -6.65 -0.29 8.44
N THR A 610 -6.64 -1.27 9.32
CA THR A 610 -5.88 -1.31 10.56
C THR A 610 -4.64 -2.15 10.36
N TRP A 611 -3.61 -1.58 9.74
CA TRP A 611 -2.37 -2.30 9.57
C TRP A 611 -1.27 -1.68 10.42
N GLU A 612 -0.62 -2.51 11.18
CA GLU A 612 0.64 -2.16 11.82
C GLU A 612 1.79 -2.70 10.98
N GLY A 613 2.52 -1.82 10.29
CA GLY A 613 3.77 -2.19 9.63
C GLY A 613 4.84 -2.55 10.66
N PRO A 614 5.79 -3.45 10.34
CA PRO A 614 6.79 -3.92 11.29
C PRO A 614 7.80 -2.88 11.76
N SER A 615 7.79 -1.66 11.23
CA SER A 615 8.77 -0.62 11.57
C SER A 615 8.35 0.32 12.71
N ASP A 616 7.08 0.34 13.13
CA ASP A 616 6.57 1.28 14.13
C ASP A 616 6.06 0.61 15.41
N ALA A 617 6.48 -0.61 15.68
CA ALA A 617 6.05 -1.43 16.83
C ALA A 617 6.58 -0.94 18.19
N ILE A 618 6.70 0.37 18.40
CA ILE A 618 6.92 0.97 19.71
C ILE A 618 5.70 1.82 20.04
N GLY A 619 4.63 1.15 20.47
CA GLY A 619 3.41 1.81 20.92
C GLY A 619 2.16 1.00 20.63
N ALA A 620 2.03 -0.15 21.30
CA ALA A 620 0.93 -1.08 21.10
C ALA A 620 -0.43 -0.49 21.51
N GLY A 621 -1.37 -0.49 20.57
CA GLY A 621 -2.80 -0.38 20.84
C GLY A 621 -3.53 -1.56 20.20
N LEU A 622 -4.17 -2.38 21.00
CA LEU A 622 -4.96 -3.56 20.60
C LEU A 622 -6.09 -3.19 19.65
N ALA A 623 -6.06 -3.65 18.40
CA ALA A 623 -7.22 -3.62 17.53
C ALA A 623 -8.11 -4.84 17.80
N LYS A 624 -9.36 -4.60 18.21
CA LYS A 624 -10.41 -5.62 18.22
C LYS A 624 -10.98 -5.76 16.82
N VAL A 625 -10.85 -6.96 16.24
CA VAL A 625 -11.66 -7.35 15.06
C VAL A 625 -13.13 -7.44 15.52
N PRO A 626 -14.07 -6.73 14.89
CA PRO A 626 -15.48 -6.90 15.20
C PRO A 626 -15.96 -8.26 14.71
N THR A 627 -16.38 -9.11 15.64
CA THR A 627 -17.19 -10.28 15.31
C THR A 627 -18.58 -9.79 14.91
N SER A 628 -18.98 -10.00 13.66
CA SER A 628 -20.36 -9.76 13.22
C SER A 628 -21.33 -10.59 14.04
N PRO A 629 -22.40 -10.04 14.60
CA PRO A 629 -23.47 -10.84 15.15
C PRO A 629 -24.25 -11.49 14.01
N VAL A 630 -24.33 -12.82 14.05
CA VAL A 630 -25.27 -13.58 13.24
C VAL A 630 -26.67 -13.05 13.53
N GLY A 631 -27.23 -12.30 12.60
CA GLY A 631 -28.63 -11.86 12.66
C GLY A 631 -29.55 -13.06 12.53
N LYS A 632 -30.19 -13.45 13.62
CA LYS A 632 -31.46 -14.14 13.58
C LYS A 632 -32.54 -13.11 13.26
N ASP A 633 -33.37 -13.45 12.28
CA ASP A 633 -34.86 -13.39 12.28
C ASP A 633 -35.28 -13.20 10.82
N ALA A 634 -36.00 -14.15 10.24
CA ALA A 634 -37.40 -14.57 10.46
C ALA A 634 -38.43 -13.44 10.21
N GLY A 635 -39.15 -13.56 9.17
CA GLY A 635 -40.34 -12.79 8.80
C GLY A 635 -40.57 -12.80 7.33
#